data_064180c3dfd354d4371dd6795e3d94ec
#
_entry.id   064180c3dfd354d4371dd6795e3d94ec
#
_cell.length_a   1.000
_cell.length_b   1.000
_cell.length_c   1.000
_cell.angle_alpha   90.00
_cell.angle_beta   90.00
_cell.angle_gamma   90.00
#
_symmetry.space_group_name_H-M   'P 1'
#
loop_
_entity.id
_entity.type
_entity.pdbx_description
1 polymer ?
#
loop_
_entity_poly.entity_id
_entity_poly.type
_entity_poly.pdbx_seq_one_letter_code
_entity_poly.pdbx_strand_id
1 'polypeptide(L)'
;MTVTTQANPILDIAPAALSLIAGDARRRLVSYLNRWGHTDTLLRYLEAWLADQPTSVTLREGRARVLADLGRGEETLAILAEIDAERPTSVTRRQLRLRAMLAAGRYAELDMALDALAEDPAQELAAWLMRGDALRAQGRPDEAADQYSAVAARDPSGLAAVRRLAELALEQDDPEAARGQIDALMLRPDFAPGIADLQILLRAAELSEDRTAAEALRAQLADHESLDRASLLSDLGVRFERAKADAPDLPEPPPPAAPLLPDEAYRALRESFGLQEFRPNQARVIHNVLGGVRTMAVMPTGAGKSLTYQLPAMLLPQATVVVSPLIALMKDQLDGMSDAVRERSTLINSSLSTRELTTRMRAIAAGEYKLVYIAPERLRQRAFLHALKRCGVSLFVVDEVHCLSLWGLSFRPDYLFIGQALDELGRPPLLALTATASQETQAEVAQVLGESEAVLASVFRPNLYFQVLRASSRDEKQQALVGLCRDITGPIIVYARARQACEELAEVLRRAGVSADHYHAQVPDRAAAQERFMRGETRVLVATVAFGMGIDKADIRAIIHYNLPQSVESYYQEAGRAGRDGQPARCVLLYAASDKARLTTWLQEEAITRDQLRALYKALRQQMRGAYDVVDLERVQRTLQGDDDTLVRVGLSMLERVGLLRRHFDIPETASLSLTGEPPPDADAERVADLAGLAPGLWQETNLLELAEQVGWPPADLEGAMLRWHDAGYLRYRGGPRQVLIELLSAPSDVAARIDTLLADYQERQIQRVDAVAAYAKASECRHRSIAGHFGQRLARCKTACDICAPQLGLRSGITRATRAAPQPIPSRDDDDPRSDAQRALDGLNNLPFPMGRSGLARVLKGAASSPVEPERCPEFGALRHLAQSAIDDLVERLVADGYIQRDEQDEYRRLSLTLLGKKARRDPAYLPEWG
;
A
#
# COMPACT_ATOMS: atom_id res chain seq x y z
N MET A 1 23.70 22.65 12.78
CA MET A 1 22.39 21.96 12.89
C MET A 1 22.71 20.51 13.24
N THR A 2 22.47 20.13 14.49
CA THR A 2 22.67 18.77 14.99
C THR A 2 21.64 17.86 14.37
N VAL A 3 22.09 17.00 13.47
CA VAL A 3 21.31 15.86 12.98
C VAL A 3 21.09 14.95 14.20
N THR A 4 19.87 14.93 14.72
CA THR A 4 19.46 13.93 15.70
C THR A 4 19.50 12.57 14.99
N THR A 5 20.54 11.81 15.26
CA THR A 5 20.63 10.39 14.88
C THR A 5 19.43 9.67 15.49
N GLN A 6 18.46 9.30 14.67
CA GLN A 6 17.42 8.35 15.08
C GLN A 6 18.12 7.10 15.60
N ALA A 7 17.81 6.72 16.83
CA ALA A 7 18.36 5.51 17.45
C ALA A 7 18.08 4.31 16.53
N ASN A 8 19.14 3.61 16.15
CA ASN A 8 19.00 2.41 15.30
C ASN A 8 18.47 1.25 16.17
N PRO A 9 17.20 0.86 16.05
CA PRO A 9 16.60 -0.14 16.94
C PRO A 9 17.21 -1.54 16.80
N ILE A 10 17.98 -1.79 15.73
CA ILE A 10 18.71 -3.05 15.53
C ILE A 10 19.88 -3.17 16.51
N LEU A 11 20.44 -2.05 16.96
CA LEU A 11 21.60 -2.05 17.86
C LEU A 11 21.24 -2.27 19.34
N ASP A 12 19.93 -2.24 19.66
CA ASP A 12 19.45 -2.34 21.04
C ASP A 12 18.30 -3.34 21.19
N ILE A 13 18.43 -4.50 20.57
CA ILE A 13 17.45 -5.57 20.72
C ILE A 13 17.59 -6.22 22.11
N ALA A 14 16.52 -6.23 22.87
CA ALA A 14 16.52 -6.82 24.21
C ALA A 14 16.86 -8.33 24.16
N PRO A 15 17.58 -8.88 25.16
CA PRO A 15 18.00 -10.29 25.18
C PRO A 15 16.84 -11.28 25.01
N ALA A 16 15.68 -11.01 25.63
CA ALA A 16 14.48 -11.84 25.49
C ALA A 16 13.92 -11.86 24.06
N ALA A 17 14.16 -10.82 23.27
CA ALA A 17 13.78 -10.73 21.87
C ALA A 17 14.79 -11.41 20.94
N LEU A 18 16.06 -11.44 21.34
CA LEU A 18 17.13 -12.11 20.59
C LEU A 18 16.93 -13.63 20.53
N SER A 19 16.45 -14.26 21.60
CA SER A 19 16.16 -15.70 21.63
C SER A 19 15.13 -16.14 20.58
N LEU A 20 14.26 -15.20 20.17
CA LEU A 20 13.22 -15.42 19.16
C LEU A 20 13.75 -15.32 17.72
N ILE A 21 14.95 -14.76 17.53
CA ILE A 21 15.57 -14.61 16.22
C ILE A 21 16.35 -15.88 15.88
N ALA A 22 15.85 -16.68 14.93
CA ALA A 22 16.45 -17.95 14.52
C ALA A 22 16.50 -18.06 12.98
N GLY A 23 17.27 -19.03 12.48
CA GLY A 23 17.34 -19.37 11.05
C GLY A 23 17.80 -18.21 10.17
N ASP A 24 17.07 -17.91 9.08
CA ASP A 24 17.44 -16.89 8.10
C ASP A 24 17.52 -15.48 8.69
N ALA A 25 16.63 -15.13 9.61
CA ALA A 25 16.65 -13.81 10.24
C ALA A 25 17.92 -13.58 11.05
N ARG A 26 18.38 -14.60 11.77
CA ARG A 26 19.65 -14.54 12.48
C ARG A 26 20.82 -14.33 11.51
N ARG A 27 20.84 -15.06 10.39
CA ARG A 27 21.87 -14.89 9.36
C ARG A 27 21.87 -13.47 8.77
N ARG A 28 20.69 -12.89 8.48
CA ARG A 28 20.57 -11.53 7.94
C ARG A 28 20.99 -10.48 8.96
N LEU A 29 20.60 -10.65 10.23
CA LEU A 29 21.01 -9.75 11.30
C LEU A 29 22.53 -9.77 11.49
N VAL A 30 23.15 -10.94 11.50
CA VAL A 30 24.60 -11.10 11.56
C VAL A 30 25.28 -10.46 10.34
N SER A 31 24.73 -10.66 9.14
CA SER A 31 25.24 -10.06 7.90
C SER A 31 25.16 -8.53 7.92
N TYR A 32 24.04 -7.96 8.39
CA TYR A 32 23.85 -6.51 8.54
C TYR A 32 24.87 -5.93 9.52
N LEU A 33 24.98 -6.49 10.74
CA LEU A 33 25.90 -5.99 11.77
C LEU A 33 27.37 -6.05 11.32
N ASN A 34 27.75 -7.12 10.61
CA ASN A 34 29.10 -7.25 10.03
C ASN A 34 29.34 -6.22 8.91
N ARG A 35 28.39 -6.06 7.99
CA ARG A 35 28.53 -5.18 6.84
C ARG A 35 28.70 -3.72 7.25
N TRP A 36 27.99 -3.31 8.31
CA TRP A 36 27.98 -1.93 8.80
C TRP A 36 28.94 -1.69 9.99
N GLY A 37 29.80 -2.66 10.30
CA GLY A 37 30.85 -2.51 11.32
C GLY A 37 30.35 -2.47 12.77
N HIS A 38 29.12 -2.96 13.04
CA HIS A 38 28.58 -3.00 14.41
C HIS A 38 29.06 -4.24 15.18
N THR A 39 30.37 -4.42 15.22
CA THR A 39 31.08 -5.61 15.72
C THR A 39 30.82 -5.89 17.20
N ASP A 40 30.82 -4.87 18.05
CA ASP A 40 30.52 -5.02 19.49
C ASP A 40 29.09 -5.44 19.75
N THR A 41 28.13 -4.89 19.00
CA THR A 41 26.71 -5.31 19.08
C THR A 41 26.55 -6.74 18.65
N LEU A 42 27.22 -7.15 17.56
CA LEU A 42 27.20 -8.52 17.08
C LEU A 42 27.79 -9.49 18.12
N LEU A 43 28.87 -9.13 18.78
CA LEU A 43 29.48 -9.97 19.84
C LEU A 43 28.49 -10.16 20.99
N ARG A 44 27.86 -9.08 21.48
CA ARG A 44 26.83 -9.16 22.53
C ARG A 44 25.67 -10.08 22.14
N TYR A 45 25.22 -10.01 20.88
CA TYR A 45 24.10 -10.86 20.40
C TYR A 45 24.51 -12.32 20.26
N LEU A 46 25.73 -12.60 19.79
CA LEU A 46 26.25 -13.97 19.74
C LEU A 46 26.39 -14.58 21.14
N GLU A 47 26.83 -13.78 22.12
CA GLU A 47 26.94 -14.23 23.52
C GLU A 47 25.55 -14.51 24.13
N ALA A 48 24.54 -13.66 23.85
CA ALA A 48 23.18 -13.91 24.30
C ALA A 48 22.59 -15.19 23.67
N TRP A 49 22.81 -15.44 22.38
CA TRP A 49 22.36 -16.68 21.73
C TRP A 49 23.11 -17.92 22.23
N LEU A 50 24.41 -17.77 22.58
CA LEU A 50 25.19 -18.86 23.16
C LEU A 50 24.76 -19.19 24.59
N ALA A 51 24.25 -18.22 25.36
CA ALA A 51 23.64 -18.52 26.66
C ALA A 51 22.44 -19.47 26.54
N ASP A 52 21.64 -19.31 25.48
CA ASP A 52 20.49 -20.18 25.20
C ASP A 52 20.92 -21.50 24.51
N GLN A 53 21.99 -21.49 23.73
CA GLN A 53 22.44 -22.62 22.92
C GLN A 53 23.97 -22.82 23.02
N PRO A 54 24.49 -23.21 24.20
CA PRO A 54 25.93 -23.24 24.48
C PRO A 54 26.72 -24.26 23.62
N THR A 55 26.09 -25.29 23.12
CA THR A 55 26.70 -26.34 22.29
C THR A 55 26.64 -26.06 20.78
N SER A 56 26.08 -24.92 20.37
CA SER A 56 25.92 -24.58 18.94
C SER A 56 27.25 -24.25 18.29
N VAL A 57 27.74 -25.14 17.46
CA VAL A 57 29.00 -24.96 16.71
C VAL A 57 28.95 -23.69 15.83
N THR A 58 27.87 -23.47 15.14
CA THR A 58 27.70 -22.30 14.26
C THR A 58 27.80 -20.97 15.02
N LEU A 59 27.23 -20.90 16.24
CA LEU A 59 27.30 -19.70 17.07
C LEU A 59 28.71 -19.52 17.67
N ARG A 60 29.36 -20.62 18.11
CA ARG A 60 30.75 -20.57 18.57
C ARG A 60 31.70 -20.15 17.45
N GLU A 61 31.54 -20.66 16.22
CA GLU A 61 32.32 -20.21 15.05
C GLU A 61 32.04 -18.75 14.70
N GLY A 62 30.78 -18.30 14.81
CA GLY A 62 30.39 -16.90 14.62
C GLY A 62 31.08 -15.98 15.64
N ARG A 63 31.06 -16.35 16.93
CA ARG A 63 31.75 -15.62 18.00
C ARG A 63 33.26 -15.59 17.78
N ALA A 64 33.86 -16.73 17.44
CA ALA A 64 35.28 -16.85 17.11
C ALA A 64 35.68 -15.91 15.97
N ARG A 65 34.88 -15.80 14.92
CA ARG A 65 35.11 -14.86 13.81
C ARG A 65 35.13 -13.41 14.26
N VAL A 66 34.14 -12.99 15.02
CA VAL A 66 34.03 -11.63 15.53
C VAL A 66 35.19 -11.29 16.47
N LEU A 67 35.61 -12.22 17.30
CA LEU A 67 36.76 -12.04 18.18
C LEU A 67 38.08 -11.89 17.38
N ALA A 68 38.22 -12.62 16.28
CA ALA A 68 39.37 -12.45 15.39
C ALA A 68 39.39 -11.06 14.74
N ASP A 69 38.20 -10.58 14.27
CA ASP A 69 38.08 -9.26 13.67
C ASP A 69 38.31 -8.13 14.68
N LEU A 70 38.07 -8.38 15.98
CA LEU A 70 38.40 -7.47 17.12
C LEU A 70 39.87 -7.60 17.60
N GLY A 71 40.70 -8.35 16.94
CA GLY A 71 42.11 -8.58 17.33
C GLY A 71 42.30 -9.52 18.54
N ARG A 72 41.23 -10.23 18.99
CA ARG A 72 41.28 -11.16 20.14
C ARG A 72 41.63 -12.59 19.66
N GLY A 73 42.76 -12.70 19.00
CA GLY A 73 43.21 -13.93 18.32
C GLY A 73 43.39 -15.14 19.26
N GLU A 74 43.94 -14.97 20.46
CA GLU A 74 44.15 -16.04 21.44
C GLU A 74 42.85 -16.67 21.89
N GLU A 75 41.82 -15.84 22.17
CA GLU A 75 40.48 -16.33 22.54
C GLU A 75 39.85 -17.08 21.38
N THR A 76 40.02 -16.59 20.17
CA THR A 76 39.55 -17.25 18.96
C THR A 76 40.16 -18.65 18.81
N LEU A 77 41.49 -18.76 18.98
CA LEU A 77 42.23 -20.05 18.89
C LEU A 77 41.73 -21.03 19.94
N ALA A 78 41.46 -20.57 21.19
CA ALA A 78 40.93 -21.39 22.25
C ALA A 78 39.54 -21.98 21.90
N ILE A 79 38.60 -21.12 21.40
CA ILE A 79 37.29 -21.57 20.96
C ILE A 79 37.36 -22.56 19.80
N LEU A 80 38.24 -22.33 18.83
CA LEU A 80 38.43 -23.22 17.69
C LEU A 80 39.03 -24.59 18.12
N ALA A 81 39.92 -24.61 19.12
CA ALA A 81 40.45 -25.84 19.68
C ALA A 81 39.36 -26.67 20.37
N GLU A 82 38.49 -26.05 21.14
CA GLU A 82 37.35 -26.74 21.75
C GLU A 82 36.41 -27.33 20.69
N ILE A 83 36.10 -26.57 19.62
CA ILE A 83 35.20 -27.06 18.56
C ILE A 83 35.87 -28.24 17.81
N ASP A 84 37.14 -28.14 17.51
CA ASP A 84 37.86 -29.20 16.78
C ASP A 84 38.07 -30.48 17.60
N ALA A 85 38.06 -30.39 18.93
CA ALA A 85 38.05 -31.56 19.80
C ALA A 85 36.69 -32.33 19.71
N GLU A 86 35.61 -31.63 19.41
CA GLU A 86 34.28 -32.22 19.27
C GLU A 86 33.95 -32.68 17.83
N ARG A 87 34.54 -32.07 16.82
CA ARG A 87 34.21 -32.30 15.39
C ARG A 87 35.41 -32.13 14.46
N PRO A 88 35.48 -32.88 13.32
CA PRO A 88 36.51 -32.70 12.31
C PRO A 88 36.64 -31.27 11.83
N THR A 89 37.85 -30.78 11.63
CA THR A 89 38.14 -29.40 11.18
C THR A 89 37.62 -29.14 9.76
N SER A 90 36.75 -28.13 9.59
CA SER A 90 36.28 -27.70 8.26
C SER A 90 37.20 -26.70 7.59
N VAL A 91 37.04 -26.51 6.26
CA VAL A 91 37.78 -25.49 5.49
C VAL A 91 37.59 -24.10 6.09
N THR A 92 36.36 -23.74 6.45
CA THR A 92 36.00 -22.46 7.08
C THR A 92 36.75 -22.26 8.40
N ARG A 93 36.82 -23.29 9.24
CA ARG A 93 37.55 -23.20 10.52
C ARG A 93 39.07 -23.13 10.32
N ARG A 94 39.64 -23.78 9.29
CA ARG A 94 41.04 -23.61 8.91
C ARG A 94 41.33 -22.16 8.54
N GLN A 95 40.52 -21.54 7.69
CA GLN A 95 40.66 -20.12 7.32
C GLN A 95 40.50 -19.19 8.53
N LEU A 96 39.55 -19.48 9.41
CA LEU A 96 39.34 -18.69 10.63
C LEU A 96 40.51 -18.84 11.61
N ARG A 97 41.14 -20.01 11.68
CA ARG A 97 42.38 -20.23 12.47
C ARG A 97 43.55 -19.41 11.97
N LEU A 98 43.75 -19.31 10.64
CA LEU A 98 44.77 -18.44 10.06
C LEU A 98 44.55 -16.97 10.43
N ARG A 99 43.31 -16.48 10.36
CA ARG A 99 42.95 -15.12 10.80
C ARG A 99 43.21 -14.94 12.29
N ALA A 100 42.89 -15.93 13.10
CA ALA A 100 43.15 -15.89 14.54
C ALA A 100 44.65 -15.86 14.88
N MET A 101 45.49 -16.60 14.14
CA MET A 101 46.95 -16.54 14.26
C MET A 101 47.49 -15.14 13.90
N LEU A 102 46.94 -14.56 12.81
CA LEU A 102 47.23 -13.17 12.42
C LEU A 102 46.88 -12.18 13.54
N ALA A 103 45.67 -12.25 14.06
CA ALA A 103 45.17 -11.38 15.14
C ALA A 103 45.89 -11.59 16.47
N ALA A 104 46.46 -12.79 16.71
CA ALA A 104 47.25 -13.13 17.87
C ALA A 104 48.77 -12.76 17.73
N GLY A 105 49.21 -12.28 16.56
CA GLY A 105 50.60 -12.01 16.27
C GLY A 105 51.48 -13.25 16.16
N ARG A 106 50.92 -14.43 15.93
CA ARG A 106 51.69 -15.71 15.78
C ARG A 106 52.19 -15.89 14.35
N TYR A 107 53.00 -14.95 13.87
CA TYR A 107 53.44 -14.87 12.48
C TYR A 107 54.23 -16.07 11.99
N ALA A 108 55.08 -16.65 12.82
CA ALA A 108 55.88 -17.83 12.44
C ALA A 108 55.03 -19.09 12.21
N GLU A 109 53.99 -19.32 13.06
CA GLU A 109 53.04 -20.40 12.91
C GLU A 109 52.14 -20.17 11.71
N LEU A 110 51.76 -18.90 11.49
CA LEU A 110 50.94 -18.49 10.34
C LEU A 110 51.68 -18.75 9.02
N ASP A 111 52.95 -18.36 8.89
CA ASP A 111 53.75 -18.57 7.70
C ASP A 111 53.87 -20.06 7.34
N MET A 112 54.16 -20.93 8.32
CA MET A 112 54.16 -22.38 8.10
C MET A 112 52.81 -22.91 7.61
N ALA A 113 51.73 -22.39 8.18
CA ALA A 113 50.40 -22.81 7.76
C ALA A 113 50.01 -22.27 6.37
N LEU A 114 50.52 -21.10 5.98
CA LEU A 114 50.29 -20.49 4.66
C LEU A 114 51.13 -21.20 3.59
N ASP A 115 52.36 -21.68 3.91
CA ASP A 115 53.15 -22.51 3.00
C ASP A 115 52.42 -23.81 2.67
N ALA A 116 51.88 -24.48 3.68
CA ALA A 116 51.10 -25.71 3.47
C ALA A 116 49.79 -25.44 2.69
N LEU A 117 49.20 -24.24 2.85
CA LEU A 117 47.98 -23.85 2.11
C LEU A 117 48.29 -23.54 0.64
N ALA A 118 49.43 -22.95 0.35
CA ALA A 118 49.88 -22.59 -0.99
C ALA A 118 50.27 -23.81 -1.87
N GLU A 119 50.46 -24.99 -1.29
CA GLU A 119 50.65 -26.25 -2.03
C GLU A 119 49.35 -26.64 -2.82
N ASP A 120 48.17 -26.16 -2.39
CA ASP A 120 46.92 -26.34 -3.13
C ASP A 120 46.72 -25.17 -4.11
N PRO A 121 46.77 -25.41 -5.43
CA PRO A 121 46.59 -24.35 -6.44
C PRO A 121 45.30 -23.56 -6.28
N ALA A 122 44.24 -24.17 -5.72
CA ALA A 122 42.98 -23.52 -5.47
C ALA A 122 43.01 -22.52 -4.27
N GLN A 123 44.01 -22.66 -3.40
CA GLN A 123 44.18 -21.83 -2.19
C GLN A 123 45.38 -20.89 -2.27
N GLU A 124 46.22 -21.02 -3.31
CA GLU A 124 47.48 -20.27 -3.47
C GLU A 124 47.28 -18.76 -3.36
N LEU A 125 46.32 -18.21 -4.10
CA LEU A 125 46.02 -16.76 -4.07
C LEU A 125 45.49 -16.28 -2.71
N ALA A 126 44.71 -17.11 -2.03
CA ALA A 126 44.21 -16.81 -0.68
C ALA A 126 45.39 -16.81 0.34
N ALA A 127 46.36 -17.74 0.20
CA ALA A 127 47.56 -17.77 1.02
C ALA A 127 48.41 -16.51 0.82
N TRP A 128 48.58 -16.08 -0.43
CA TRP A 128 49.36 -14.88 -0.74
C TRP A 128 48.71 -13.60 -0.23
N LEU A 129 47.36 -13.47 -0.35
CA LEU A 129 46.62 -12.36 0.24
C LEU A 129 46.83 -12.29 1.76
N MET A 130 46.71 -13.42 2.44
CA MET A 130 46.87 -13.46 3.89
C MET A 130 48.33 -13.24 4.32
N ARG A 131 49.33 -13.63 3.48
CA ARG A 131 50.74 -13.28 3.70
C ARG A 131 50.92 -11.76 3.59
N GLY A 132 50.32 -11.10 2.63
CA GLY A 132 50.30 -9.65 2.57
C GLY A 132 49.66 -9.02 3.82
N ASP A 133 48.52 -9.56 4.31
CA ASP A 133 47.91 -9.11 5.57
C ASP A 133 48.84 -9.28 6.77
N ALA A 134 49.64 -10.37 6.82
CA ALA A 134 50.62 -10.61 7.87
C ALA A 134 51.80 -9.64 7.80
N LEU A 135 52.31 -9.34 6.61
CA LEU A 135 53.37 -8.33 6.41
C LEU A 135 52.91 -6.94 6.79
N ARG A 136 51.69 -6.55 6.40
CA ARG A 136 51.05 -5.28 6.81
C ARG A 136 50.95 -5.18 8.34
N ALA A 137 50.50 -6.21 9.02
CA ALA A 137 50.40 -6.24 10.48
C ALA A 137 51.78 -6.19 11.19
N GLN A 138 52.88 -6.66 10.50
CA GLN A 138 54.24 -6.51 11.00
C GLN A 138 54.88 -5.15 10.71
N GLY A 139 54.16 -4.20 10.11
CA GLY A 139 54.67 -2.88 9.75
C GLY A 139 55.61 -2.92 8.54
N ARG A 140 55.39 -3.87 7.60
CA ARG A 140 56.19 -4.04 6.35
C ARG A 140 55.28 -3.74 5.14
N PRO A 141 54.84 -2.47 4.97
CA PRO A 141 53.85 -2.11 3.98
C PRO A 141 54.29 -2.32 2.54
N ASP A 142 55.58 -2.06 2.21
CA ASP A 142 56.05 -2.21 0.84
C ASP A 142 56.04 -3.67 0.38
N GLU A 143 56.46 -4.59 1.25
CA GLU A 143 56.40 -6.02 0.96
C GLU A 143 54.97 -6.55 0.92
N ALA A 144 54.04 -5.98 1.72
CA ALA A 144 52.63 -6.28 1.64
C ALA A 144 52.04 -5.81 0.30
N ALA A 145 52.42 -4.61 -0.17
CA ALA A 145 51.99 -4.08 -1.48
C ALA A 145 52.44 -4.98 -2.64
N ASP A 146 53.71 -5.48 -2.57
CA ASP A 146 54.23 -6.42 -3.57
C ASP A 146 53.41 -7.73 -3.61
N GLN A 147 53.03 -8.27 -2.45
CA GLN A 147 52.19 -9.48 -2.37
C GLN A 147 50.80 -9.24 -2.96
N TYR A 148 50.16 -8.13 -2.60
CA TYR A 148 48.83 -7.80 -3.13
C TYR A 148 48.90 -7.52 -4.63
N SER A 149 49.94 -6.85 -5.13
CA SER A 149 50.11 -6.58 -6.56
C SER A 149 50.32 -7.86 -7.35
N ALA A 150 51.09 -8.83 -6.80
CA ALA A 150 51.25 -10.12 -7.41
C ALA A 150 49.94 -10.93 -7.52
N VAL A 151 49.06 -10.81 -6.49
CA VAL A 151 47.73 -11.43 -6.53
C VAL A 151 46.83 -10.73 -7.55
N ALA A 152 46.81 -9.39 -7.58
CA ALA A 152 46.02 -8.62 -8.54
C ALA A 152 46.44 -8.90 -9.99
N ALA A 153 47.71 -9.12 -10.24
CA ALA A 153 48.21 -9.47 -11.57
C ALA A 153 47.80 -10.89 -12.01
N ARG A 154 47.68 -11.85 -11.08
CA ARG A 154 47.26 -13.24 -11.37
C ARG A 154 45.74 -13.42 -11.42
N ASP A 155 45.01 -12.67 -10.65
CA ASP A 155 43.54 -12.61 -10.67
C ASP A 155 43.06 -11.19 -10.94
N PRO A 156 43.06 -10.72 -12.19
CA PRO A 156 42.57 -9.42 -12.55
C PRO A 156 41.10 -9.22 -12.27
N SER A 157 40.32 -10.30 -12.10
CA SER A 157 38.87 -10.23 -11.75
C SER A 157 38.63 -10.10 -10.24
N GLY A 158 39.60 -10.48 -9.42
CA GLY A 158 39.54 -10.48 -7.97
C GLY A 158 39.63 -9.09 -7.37
N LEU A 159 38.62 -8.71 -6.64
CA LEU A 159 38.54 -7.38 -6.00
C LEU A 159 39.32 -7.27 -4.70
N ALA A 160 39.63 -8.41 -4.06
CA ALA A 160 40.21 -8.45 -2.72
C ALA A 160 41.62 -7.83 -2.65
N ALA A 161 42.48 -8.10 -3.63
CA ALA A 161 43.83 -7.56 -3.67
C ALA A 161 43.82 -6.05 -3.91
N VAL A 162 43.01 -5.57 -4.85
CA VAL A 162 42.89 -4.14 -5.17
C VAL A 162 42.37 -3.34 -3.98
N ARG A 163 41.38 -3.85 -3.26
CA ARG A 163 40.87 -3.22 -2.04
C ARG A 163 41.92 -3.13 -0.94
N ARG A 164 42.75 -4.19 -0.75
CA ARG A 164 43.85 -4.17 0.22
C ARG A 164 44.96 -3.19 -0.18
N LEU A 165 45.24 -3.04 -1.46
CA LEU A 165 46.16 -2.00 -1.94
C LEU A 165 45.60 -0.59 -1.64
N ALA A 166 44.31 -0.36 -1.86
CA ALA A 166 43.67 0.91 -1.56
C ALA A 166 43.66 1.18 -0.04
N GLU A 167 43.33 0.16 0.78
CA GLU A 167 43.39 0.29 2.25
C GLU A 167 44.81 0.56 2.74
N LEU A 168 45.80 -0.09 2.18
CA LEU A 168 47.20 0.11 2.54
C LEU A 168 47.68 1.52 2.17
N ALA A 169 47.27 2.05 1.02
CA ALA A 169 47.56 3.42 0.63
C ALA A 169 46.94 4.43 1.62
N LEU A 170 45.71 4.17 2.11
CA LEU A 170 45.09 5.02 3.15
C LEU A 170 45.84 4.98 4.49
N GLU A 171 46.43 3.84 4.85
CA GLU A 171 47.28 3.73 6.06
C GLU A 171 48.62 4.45 5.90
N GLN A 172 49.10 4.58 4.67
CA GLN A 172 50.29 5.34 4.32
C GLN A 172 50.04 6.84 4.07
N ASP A 173 48.83 7.29 4.34
CA ASP A 173 48.38 8.67 4.14
C ASP A 173 48.44 9.12 2.67
N ASP A 174 48.19 8.18 1.74
CA ASP A 174 48.14 8.42 0.28
C ASP A 174 46.70 8.21 -0.25
N PRO A 175 45.79 9.20 -0.08
CA PRO A 175 44.41 9.10 -0.53
C PRO A 175 44.29 9.09 -2.07
N GLU A 176 45.25 9.69 -2.79
CA GLU A 176 45.19 9.69 -4.27
C GLU A 176 45.45 8.30 -4.83
N ALA A 177 46.46 7.58 -4.31
CA ALA A 177 46.68 6.20 -4.68
C ALA A 177 45.52 5.29 -4.32
N ALA A 178 44.92 5.45 -3.13
CA ALA A 178 43.76 4.70 -2.71
C ALA A 178 42.58 4.91 -3.65
N ARG A 179 42.28 6.15 -3.99
CA ARG A 179 41.22 6.51 -4.95
C ARG A 179 41.50 5.93 -6.34
N GLY A 180 42.74 6.05 -6.83
CA GLY A 180 43.15 5.54 -8.12
C GLY A 180 42.92 4.04 -8.27
N GLN A 181 43.12 3.26 -7.19
CA GLN A 181 42.85 1.82 -7.17
C GLN A 181 41.35 1.51 -7.39
N ILE A 182 40.48 2.24 -6.74
CA ILE A 182 39.03 2.03 -6.87
C ILE A 182 38.50 2.57 -8.20
N ASP A 183 39.01 3.75 -8.65
CA ASP A 183 38.63 4.33 -9.95
C ASP A 183 39.03 3.38 -11.11
N ALA A 184 40.16 2.70 -11.01
CA ALA A 184 40.54 1.67 -11.98
C ALA A 184 39.54 0.49 -12.03
N LEU A 185 38.90 0.14 -10.92
CA LEU A 185 37.83 -0.85 -10.91
C LEU A 185 36.55 -0.30 -11.56
N MET A 186 36.23 0.97 -11.34
CA MET A 186 35.03 1.63 -11.94
C MET A 186 35.09 1.76 -13.46
N LEU A 187 36.26 1.67 -14.07
CA LEU A 187 36.40 1.62 -15.53
C LEU A 187 35.99 0.26 -16.15
N ARG A 188 35.73 -0.74 -15.34
CA ARG A 188 35.29 -2.06 -15.84
C ARG A 188 33.77 -2.05 -16.09
N PRO A 189 33.29 -2.58 -17.25
CA PRO A 189 31.88 -2.52 -17.61
C PRO A 189 30.92 -3.21 -16.62
N ASP A 190 31.42 -4.24 -15.92
CA ASP A 190 30.61 -5.11 -15.04
C ASP A 190 30.82 -4.78 -13.56
N PHE A 191 31.55 -3.71 -13.23
CA PHE A 191 31.82 -3.33 -11.86
C PHE A 191 30.86 -2.23 -11.38
N ALA A 192 30.21 -2.47 -10.25
CA ALA A 192 29.50 -1.46 -9.48
C ALA A 192 30.12 -1.38 -8.08
N PRO A 193 30.45 -0.18 -7.57
CA PRO A 193 31.06 -0.04 -6.26
C PRO A 193 30.13 -0.53 -5.16
N GLY A 194 30.62 -1.44 -4.34
CA GLY A 194 29.94 -1.93 -3.15
C GLY A 194 30.21 -1.05 -1.92
N ILE A 195 29.58 -1.37 -0.80
CA ILE A 195 29.73 -0.62 0.46
C ILE A 195 31.19 -0.47 0.89
N ALA A 196 32.00 -1.52 0.77
CA ALA A 196 33.41 -1.48 1.11
C ALA A 196 34.20 -0.49 0.22
N ASP A 197 33.86 -0.42 -1.07
CA ASP A 197 34.50 0.51 -2.00
C ASP A 197 34.11 1.95 -1.69
N LEU A 198 32.84 2.20 -1.38
CA LEU A 198 32.35 3.52 -0.96
C LEU A 198 32.99 3.96 0.38
N GLN A 199 33.26 3.05 1.30
CA GLN A 199 33.95 3.35 2.56
C GLN A 199 35.41 3.73 2.33
N ILE A 200 36.11 3.05 1.42
CA ILE A 200 37.46 3.41 1.02
C ILE A 200 37.49 4.79 0.37
N LEU A 201 36.59 5.06 -0.57
CA LEU A 201 36.48 6.36 -1.23
C LEU A 201 36.12 7.49 -0.25
N LEU A 202 35.25 7.23 0.72
CA LEU A 202 34.90 8.21 1.76
C LEU A 202 36.14 8.57 2.60
N ARG A 203 36.90 7.56 3.03
CA ARG A 203 38.10 7.79 3.82
C ARG A 203 39.18 8.52 3.02
N ALA A 204 39.31 8.21 1.72
CA ALA A 204 40.19 8.95 0.83
C ALA A 204 39.78 10.42 0.69
N ALA A 205 38.50 10.71 0.53
CA ALA A 205 37.97 12.06 0.45
C ALA A 205 38.16 12.84 1.76
N GLU A 206 38.04 12.17 2.92
CA GLU A 206 38.25 12.77 4.23
C GLU A 206 39.73 13.15 4.43
N LEU A 207 40.68 12.27 4.04
CA LEU A 207 42.11 12.52 4.11
C LEU A 207 42.58 13.61 3.12
N SER A 208 41.92 13.68 1.95
CA SER A 208 42.17 14.73 0.94
C SER A 208 41.50 16.06 1.28
N GLU A 209 40.78 16.17 2.41
CA GLU A 209 39.97 17.35 2.80
C GLU A 209 38.89 17.74 1.76
N ASP A 210 38.51 16.82 0.85
CA ASP A 210 37.43 17.02 -0.13
C ASP A 210 36.05 16.87 0.54
N ARG A 211 35.60 17.98 1.16
CA ARG A 211 34.34 18.01 1.90
C ARG A 211 33.15 17.66 1.03
N THR A 212 33.14 18.08 -0.25
CA THR A 212 32.01 17.86 -1.15
C THR A 212 31.85 16.37 -1.49
N ALA A 213 32.95 15.71 -1.85
CA ALA A 213 32.97 14.28 -2.11
C ALA A 213 32.65 13.48 -0.84
N ALA A 214 33.21 13.87 0.31
CA ALA A 214 32.93 13.20 1.58
C ALA A 214 31.45 13.30 1.98
N GLU A 215 30.82 14.47 1.85
CA GLU A 215 29.38 14.64 2.13
C GLU A 215 28.50 13.79 1.19
N ALA A 216 28.80 13.76 -0.10
CA ALA A 216 28.08 12.94 -1.08
C ALA A 216 28.19 11.44 -0.77
N LEU A 217 29.38 10.95 -0.47
CA LEU A 217 29.63 9.55 -0.13
C LEU A 217 28.99 9.15 1.21
N ARG A 218 29.01 10.04 2.22
CA ARG A 218 28.29 9.80 3.49
C ARG A 218 26.78 9.70 3.26
N ALA A 219 26.21 10.56 2.43
CA ALA A 219 24.79 10.51 2.10
C ALA A 219 24.46 9.19 1.40
N GLN A 220 25.27 8.77 0.41
CA GLN A 220 25.08 7.53 -0.31
C GLN A 220 25.18 6.28 0.62
N LEU A 221 26.16 6.25 1.52
CA LEU A 221 26.28 5.17 2.51
C LEU A 221 25.11 5.16 3.49
N ALA A 222 24.64 6.33 3.95
CA ALA A 222 23.48 6.44 4.84
C ALA A 222 22.20 5.93 4.16
N ASP A 223 22.01 6.20 2.87
CA ASP A 223 20.90 5.67 2.09
C ASP A 223 20.96 4.14 1.99
N HIS A 224 22.14 3.59 1.68
CA HIS A 224 22.34 2.14 1.65
C HIS A 224 22.07 1.49 3.01
N GLU A 225 22.56 2.07 4.11
CA GLU A 225 22.29 1.56 5.45
C GLU A 225 20.78 1.64 5.79
N SER A 226 20.13 2.73 5.44
CA SER A 226 18.70 2.93 5.68
C SER A 226 17.87 1.87 4.97
N LEU A 227 18.17 1.54 3.71
CA LEU A 227 17.51 0.50 2.93
C LEU A 227 17.75 -0.90 3.52
N ASP A 228 19.00 -1.25 3.83
CA ASP A 228 19.36 -2.53 4.47
C ASP A 228 18.66 -2.67 5.83
N ARG A 229 18.62 -1.59 6.61
CA ARG A 229 17.95 -1.54 7.91
C ARG A 229 16.46 -1.71 7.80
N ALA A 230 15.81 -1.01 6.87
CA ALA A 230 14.37 -1.09 6.64
C ALA A 230 13.96 -2.51 6.21
N SER A 231 14.72 -3.12 5.30
CA SER A 231 14.51 -4.50 4.87
C SER A 231 14.63 -5.49 6.04
N LEU A 232 15.66 -5.34 6.87
CA LEU A 232 15.89 -6.21 8.03
C LEU A 232 14.81 -6.01 9.10
N LEU A 233 14.40 -4.77 9.39
CA LEU A 233 13.34 -4.47 10.37
C LEU A 233 11.99 -5.03 9.93
N SER A 234 11.68 -4.97 8.64
CA SER A 234 10.48 -5.61 8.09
C SER A 234 10.47 -7.11 8.34
N ASP A 235 11.59 -7.80 8.07
CA ASP A 235 11.73 -9.23 8.30
C ASP A 235 11.69 -9.60 9.79
N LEU A 236 12.35 -8.82 10.64
CA LEU A 236 12.35 -9.02 12.09
C LEU A 236 10.97 -8.70 12.69
N GLY A 237 10.30 -7.64 12.21
CA GLY A 237 8.98 -7.25 12.67
C GLY A 237 7.94 -8.36 12.46
N VAL A 238 7.89 -8.97 11.28
CA VAL A 238 7.03 -10.11 10.97
C VAL A 238 7.31 -11.31 11.88
N ARG A 239 8.57 -11.54 12.25
CA ARG A 239 8.96 -12.68 13.12
C ARG A 239 8.75 -12.41 14.59
N PHE A 240 8.98 -11.16 15.04
CA PHE A 240 8.62 -10.74 16.41
C PHE A 240 7.12 -10.81 16.62
N GLU A 241 6.31 -10.43 15.63
CA GLU A 241 4.85 -10.61 15.71
C GLU A 241 4.45 -12.09 15.76
N ARG A 242 5.11 -12.98 15.02
CA ARG A 242 4.88 -14.43 15.12
C ARG A 242 5.26 -15.00 16.50
N ALA A 243 6.40 -14.61 17.02
CA ALA A 243 6.86 -15.10 18.32
C ALA A 243 6.04 -14.54 19.50
N LYS A 244 5.55 -13.27 19.38
CA LYS A 244 4.54 -12.73 20.29
C LYS A 244 3.21 -13.47 20.18
N ALA A 245 2.89 -14.03 18.98
CA ALA A 245 1.70 -14.82 18.74
C ALA A 245 1.70 -16.15 19.53
N ASP A 246 2.87 -16.72 19.75
CA ASP A 246 3.05 -17.97 20.50
C ASP A 246 3.30 -17.76 22.02
N ALA A 247 3.45 -16.49 22.47
CA ALA A 247 3.56 -16.16 23.89
C ALA A 247 2.22 -16.42 24.61
N PRO A 248 2.24 -16.90 25.87
CA PRO A 248 1.01 -17.06 26.63
C PRO A 248 0.23 -15.75 26.74
N ASP A 249 -1.10 -15.85 26.64
CA ASP A 249 -2.01 -14.70 26.72
C ASP A 249 -1.77 -13.94 28.05
N LEU A 250 -1.11 -12.79 27.98
CA LEU A 250 -1.15 -11.84 29.08
C LEU A 250 -2.57 -11.23 29.09
N PRO A 251 -3.21 -11.09 30.25
CA PRO A 251 -4.50 -10.42 30.33
C PRO A 251 -4.36 -9.01 29.75
N GLU A 252 -5.29 -8.62 28.88
CA GLU A 252 -5.34 -7.23 28.41
C GLU A 252 -5.40 -6.30 29.63
N PRO A 253 -4.61 -5.22 29.64
CA PRO A 253 -4.81 -4.20 30.67
C PRO A 253 -6.27 -3.71 30.55
N PRO A 254 -6.98 -3.55 31.68
CA PRO A 254 -8.35 -3.05 31.63
C PRO A 254 -8.37 -1.73 30.84
N PRO A 255 -9.37 -1.49 29.99
CA PRO A 255 -9.47 -0.22 29.27
C PRO A 255 -9.43 0.92 30.29
N PRO A 256 -8.72 2.00 30.01
CA PRO A 256 -8.69 3.14 30.93
C PRO A 256 -10.12 3.58 31.24
N ALA A 257 -10.40 3.91 32.49
CA ALA A 257 -11.72 4.33 32.95
C ALA A 257 -12.21 5.48 32.02
N ALA A 258 -13.47 5.38 31.59
CA ALA A 258 -14.06 6.44 30.78
C ALA A 258 -14.04 7.76 31.58
N PRO A 259 -13.57 8.89 31.01
CA PRO A 259 -13.61 10.15 31.69
C PRO A 259 -15.05 10.57 31.96
N LEU A 260 -15.29 11.23 33.10
CA LEU A 260 -16.59 11.85 33.39
C LEU A 260 -16.80 13.00 32.39
N LEU A 261 -17.96 13.03 31.77
CA LEU A 261 -18.41 14.12 30.91
C LEU A 261 -19.26 15.12 31.73
N PRO A 262 -19.41 16.36 31.26
CA PRO A 262 -20.35 17.30 31.85
C PRO A 262 -21.77 16.75 31.86
N ASP A 263 -22.57 17.08 32.88
CA ASP A 263 -23.98 16.65 32.98
C ASP A 263 -24.83 17.02 31.76
N GLU A 264 -24.47 18.13 31.10
CA GLU A 264 -25.09 18.59 29.86
C GLU A 264 -24.89 17.58 28.71
N ALA A 265 -23.74 16.89 28.63
CA ALA A 265 -23.51 15.86 27.65
C ALA A 265 -24.42 14.63 27.87
N TYR A 266 -24.61 14.21 29.12
CA TYR A 266 -25.53 13.12 29.44
C TYR A 266 -26.99 13.52 29.24
N ARG A 267 -27.34 14.79 29.45
CA ARG A 267 -28.68 15.35 29.16
C ARG A 267 -28.94 15.34 27.66
N ALA A 268 -27.98 15.88 26.86
CA ALA A 268 -28.09 15.89 25.41
C ALA A 268 -28.18 14.48 24.82
N LEU A 269 -27.41 13.51 25.39
CA LEU A 269 -27.47 12.11 24.98
C LEU A 269 -28.89 11.54 25.08
N ARG A 270 -29.56 11.80 26.20
CA ARG A 270 -30.92 11.29 26.43
C ARG A 270 -31.99 12.07 25.65
N GLU A 271 -31.93 13.41 25.67
CA GLU A 271 -32.99 14.25 25.11
C GLU A 271 -32.89 14.38 23.59
N SER A 272 -31.68 14.54 23.05
CA SER A 272 -31.52 14.80 21.61
C SER A 272 -31.22 13.52 20.80
N PHE A 273 -30.62 12.49 21.44
CA PHE A 273 -30.21 11.26 20.75
C PHE A 273 -30.96 10.00 21.23
N GLY A 274 -31.77 10.07 22.30
CA GLY A 274 -32.56 8.94 22.80
C GLY A 274 -31.72 7.80 23.37
N LEU A 275 -30.44 8.02 23.69
CA LEU A 275 -29.49 7.02 24.18
C LEU A 275 -29.31 7.19 25.69
N GLN A 276 -29.13 6.06 26.40
CA GLN A 276 -28.98 6.06 27.87
C GLN A 276 -27.51 6.15 28.31
N GLU A 277 -26.60 5.51 27.57
CA GLU A 277 -25.20 5.38 27.92
C GLU A 277 -24.30 5.51 26.69
N PHE A 278 -23.06 5.94 26.91
CA PHE A 278 -22.02 5.97 25.89
C PHE A 278 -21.41 4.58 25.69
N ARG A 279 -21.12 4.24 24.45
CA ARG A 279 -20.32 3.06 24.14
C ARG A 279 -18.86 3.28 24.54
N PRO A 280 -18.06 2.20 24.69
CA PRO A 280 -16.63 2.32 24.96
C PRO A 280 -15.93 3.27 23.97
N ASN A 281 -15.02 4.08 24.46
CA ASN A 281 -14.27 5.13 23.73
C ASN A 281 -15.09 6.34 23.26
N GLN A 282 -16.41 6.30 23.14
CA GLN A 282 -17.19 7.49 22.79
C GLN A 282 -17.01 8.61 23.82
N ALA A 283 -17.13 8.28 25.12
CA ALA A 283 -16.96 9.27 26.21
C ALA A 283 -15.55 9.91 26.15
N ARG A 284 -14.50 9.15 25.86
CA ARG A 284 -13.13 9.67 25.76
C ARG A 284 -12.97 10.62 24.57
N VAL A 285 -13.48 10.25 23.39
CA VAL A 285 -13.46 11.12 22.22
C VAL A 285 -14.24 12.41 22.48
N ILE A 286 -15.45 12.31 23.07
CA ILE A 286 -16.30 13.46 23.39
C ILE A 286 -15.61 14.36 24.43
N HIS A 287 -14.96 13.78 25.45
CA HIS A 287 -14.20 14.53 26.44
C HIS A 287 -13.08 15.33 25.78
N ASN A 288 -12.29 14.70 24.94
CA ASN A 288 -11.21 15.36 24.21
C ASN A 288 -11.72 16.50 23.33
N VAL A 289 -12.79 16.22 22.56
CA VAL A 289 -13.40 17.20 21.66
C VAL A 289 -13.95 18.41 22.43
N LEU A 290 -14.67 18.20 23.52
CA LEU A 290 -15.18 19.29 24.37
C LEU A 290 -14.05 20.06 25.09
N GLY A 291 -12.94 19.39 25.37
CA GLY A 291 -11.71 19.99 25.90
C GLY A 291 -10.84 20.70 24.85
N GLY A 292 -11.25 20.73 23.58
CA GLY A 292 -10.47 21.33 22.48
C GLY A 292 -9.23 20.54 22.07
N VAL A 293 -9.08 19.28 22.52
CA VAL A 293 -7.93 18.43 22.22
C VAL A 293 -8.07 17.86 20.80
N ARG A 294 -7.06 18.12 19.96
CA ARG A 294 -6.98 17.53 18.60
C ARG A 294 -6.93 16.01 18.72
N THR A 295 -7.89 15.32 18.13
CA THR A 295 -8.08 13.89 18.38
C THR A 295 -8.18 13.13 17.06
N MET A 296 -7.46 12.01 16.96
CA MET A 296 -7.66 10.99 15.93
C MET A 296 -8.34 9.77 16.57
N ALA A 297 -9.58 9.47 16.16
CA ALA A 297 -10.31 8.34 16.68
C ALA A 297 -10.45 7.22 15.63
N VAL A 298 -9.83 6.07 15.89
CA VAL A 298 -9.98 4.86 15.10
C VAL A 298 -11.02 3.97 15.77
N MET A 299 -12.22 3.93 15.20
CA MET A 299 -13.36 3.24 15.78
C MET A 299 -14.03 2.33 14.74
N PRO A 300 -14.25 1.04 15.02
CA PRO A 300 -14.85 0.10 14.08
C PRO A 300 -16.19 0.59 13.51
N THR A 301 -16.57 0.06 12.36
CA THR A 301 -17.90 0.29 11.80
C THR A 301 -18.99 -0.15 12.81
N GLY A 302 -20.00 0.67 13.02
CA GLY A 302 -21.06 0.40 14.02
C GLY A 302 -20.73 0.78 15.46
N ALA A 303 -19.52 1.31 15.74
CA ALA A 303 -19.16 1.80 17.08
C ALA A 303 -19.82 3.14 17.45
N GLY A 304 -20.57 3.75 16.54
CA GLY A 304 -21.26 5.01 16.77
C GLY A 304 -20.34 6.24 16.66
N LYS A 305 -19.47 6.27 15.66
CA LYS A 305 -18.56 7.40 15.36
C LYS A 305 -19.29 8.73 15.26
N SER A 306 -20.44 8.78 14.58
CA SER A 306 -21.18 10.01 14.35
C SER A 306 -21.60 10.73 15.63
N LEU A 307 -21.95 10.00 16.68
CA LEU A 307 -22.28 10.58 17.98
C LEU A 307 -21.13 11.39 18.59
N THR A 308 -19.88 11.01 18.30
CA THR A 308 -18.70 11.66 18.89
C THR A 308 -18.46 13.10 18.40
N TYR A 309 -19.15 13.52 17.35
CA TYR A 309 -19.15 14.91 16.89
C TYR A 309 -20.55 15.54 16.86
N GLN A 310 -21.61 14.77 16.62
CA GLN A 310 -22.97 15.29 16.59
C GLN A 310 -23.41 15.82 17.97
N LEU A 311 -23.08 15.09 19.04
CA LEU A 311 -23.41 15.52 20.40
C LEU A 311 -22.58 16.77 20.81
N PRO A 312 -21.25 16.78 20.65
CA PRO A 312 -20.47 18.01 20.90
C PRO A 312 -20.94 19.21 20.06
N ALA A 313 -21.35 19.00 18.81
CA ALA A 313 -21.84 20.08 17.97
C ALA A 313 -23.02 20.82 18.58
N MET A 314 -23.89 20.12 19.32
CA MET A 314 -25.03 20.75 19.98
C MET A 314 -24.62 21.55 21.25
N LEU A 315 -23.49 21.22 21.86
CA LEU A 315 -22.96 21.84 23.07
C LEU A 315 -21.99 22.98 22.80
N LEU A 316 -21.25 22.89 21.69
CA LEU A 316 -20.22 23.87 21.33
C LEU A 316 -20.84 25.22 20.90
N PRO A 317 -20.14 26.35 21.15
CA PRO A 317 -20.71 27.69 20.93
C PRO A 317 -20.90 28.00 19.44
N GLN A 318 -20.00 27.58 18.56
CA GLN A 318 -20.00 27.89 17.12
C GLN A 318 -20.24 26.61 16.29
N ALA A 319 -20.10 26.72 14.96
CA ALA A 319 -20.36 25.62 14.06
C ALA A 319 -19.36 24.47 14.19
N THR A 320 -19.86 23.25 14.02
CA THR A 320 -19.05 22.05 13.76
C THR A 320 -19.12 21.74 12.26
N VAL A 321 -17.97 21.72 11.61
CA VAL A 321 -17.84 21.40 10.17
C VAL A 321 -17.43 19.95 10.02
N VAL A 322 -18.15 19.17 9.23
CA VAL A 322 -17.87 17.74 8.99
C VAL A 322 -17.57 17.51 7.52
N VAL A 323 -16.32 17.17 7.21
CA VAL A 323 -15.90 16.76 5.88
C VAL A 323 -16.15 15.27 5.73
N SER A 324 -16.95 14.87 4.74
CA SER A 324 -17.23 13.46 4.44
C SER A 324 -17.08 13.18 2.93
N PRO A 325 -16.56 12.02 2.53
CA PRO A 325 -16.25 11.75 1.11
C PRO A 325 -17.48 11.38 0.27
N LEU A 326 -18.64 11.15 0.89
CA LEU A 326 -19.81 10.58 0.23
C LEU A 326 -21.08 11.39 0.50
N ILE A 327 -21.65 11.91 -0.58
CA ILE A 327 -22.91 12.67 -0.53
C ILE A 327 -24.07 11.83 0.03
N ALA A 328 -24.15 10.55 -0.37
CA ALA A 328 -25.19 9.64 0.11
C ALA A 328 -25.08 9.43 1.64
N LEU A 329 -23.87 9.22 2.15
CA LEU A 329 -23.64 9.05 3.59
C LEU A 329 -24.04 10.30 4.38
N MET A 330 -23.69 11.49 3.87
CA MET A 330 -24.06 12.75 4.50
C MET A 330 -25.58 12.92 4.57
N LYS A 331 -26.31 12.53 3.51
CA LYS A 331 -27.77 12.56 3.46
C LYS A 331 -28.37 11.58 4.48
N ASP A 332 -27.89 10.33 4.48
CA ASP A 332 -28.36 9.31 5.43
C ASP A 332 -28.11 9.72 6.89
N GLN A 333 -26.97 10.39 7.16
CA GLN A 333 -26.67 10.94 8.48
C GLN A 333 -27.70 12.03 8.89
N LEU A 334 -28.09 12.92 7.98
CA LEU A 334 -29.08 13.95 8.24
C LEU A 334 -30.48 13.35 8.41
N ASP A 335 -30.89 12.43 7.54
CA ASP A 335 -32.21 11.80 7.56
C ASP A 335 -32.39 10.94 8.83
N GLY A 336 -31.30 10.36 9.36
CA GLY A 336 -31.32 9.58 10.61
C GLY A 336 -31.27 10.40 11.90
N MET A 337 -31.17 11.74 11.84
CA MET A 337 -31.14 12.60 13.04
C MET A 337 -32.54 12.84 13.61
N SER A 338 -32.58 13.08 14.92
CA SER A 338 -33.81 13.65 15.54
C SER A 338 -34.11 15.05 14.98
N ASP A 339 -35.36 15.45 14.98
CA ASP A 339 -35.77 16.75 14.43
C ASP A 339 -34.99 17.91 15.05
N ALA A 340 -34.78 17.86 16.38
CA ALA A 340 -34.05 18.90 17.11
C ALA A 340 -32.58 19.08 16.64
N VAL A 341 -31.94 18.02 16.21
CA VAL A 341 -30.56 18.07 15.67
C VAL A 341 -30.58 18.41 14.18
N ARG A 342 -31.54 17.85 13.43
CA ARG A 342 -31.68 18.03 11.98
C ARG A 342 -31.97 19.48 11.59
N GLU A 343 -32.85 20.18 12.32
CA GLU A 343 -33.17 21.58 12.07
C GLU A 343 -31.98 22.53 12.23
N ARG A 344 -30.99 22.13 13.05
CA ARG A 344 -29.75 22.87 13.28
C ARG A 344 -28.57 22.37 12.45
N SER A 345 -28.85 21.53 11.45
CA SER A 345 -27.85 20.89 10.58
C SER A 345 -28.10 21.25 9.12
N THR A 346 -27.03 21.30 8.34
CA THR A 346 -27.13 21.51 6.90
C THR A 346 -26.09 20.67 6.14
N LEU A 347 -26.30 20.55 4.82
CA LEU A 347 -25.44 19.82 3.90
C LEU A 347 -25.10 20.72 2.71
N ILE A 348 -23.81 20.84 2.37
CA ILE A 348 -23.29 21.54 1.20
C ILE A 348 -22.55 20.57 0.29
N ASN A 349 -23.15 20.26 -0.86
CA ASN A 349 -22.58 19.36 -1.86
C ASN A 349 -22.82 19.86 -3.29
N SER A 350 -22.47 19.07 -4.30
CA SER A 350 -22.61 19.42 -5.72
C SER A 350 -24.05 19.29 -6.26
N SER A 351 -24.96 18.64 -5.53
CA SER A 351 -26.34 18.43 -5.99
C SER A 351 -27.27 19.64 -5.73
N LEU A 352 -26.79 20.63 -4.98
CA LEU A 352 -27.58 21.83 -4.66
C LEU A 352 -27.67 22.78 -5.85
N SER A 353 -28.84 23.32 -6.10
CA SER A 353 -29.01 24.44 -7.02
C SER A 353 -28.26 25.70 -6.53
N THR A 354 -27.89 26.58 -7.44
CA THR A 354 -27.21 27.86 -7.10
C THR A 354 -27.98 28.67 -6.08
N ARG A 355 -29.30 28.69 -6.16
CA ARG A 355 -30.19 29.40 -5.21
C ARG A 355 -30.12 28.78 -3.81
N GLU A 356 -30.22 27.47 -3.72
CA GLU A 356 -30.14 26.75 -2.45
C GLU A 356 -28.78 26.93 -1.82
N LEU A 357 -27.69 26.76 -2.61
CA LEU A 357 -26.32 26.99 -2.16
C LEU A 357 -26.17 28.40 -1.57
N THR A 358 -26.60 29.44 -2.30
CA THR A 358 -26.51 30.82 -1.83
C THR A 358 -27.30 31.05 -0.54
N THR A 359 -28.49 30.47 -0.42
CA THR A 359 -29.32 30.58 0.78
C THR A 359 -28.62 29.91 1.98
N ARG A 360 -28.15 28.69 1.81
CA ARG A 360 -27.45 27.96 2.88
C ARG A 360 -26.13 28.63 3.28
N MET A 361 -25.38 29.18 2.32
CA MET A 361 -24.17 29.94 2.59
C MET A 361 -24.40 31.16 3.47
N ARG A 362 -25.49 31.89 3.23
CA ARG A 362 -25.88 33.04 4.06
C ARG A 362 -26.28 32.62 5.46
N ALA A 363 -27.05 31.56 5.59
CA ALA A 363 -27.49 31.01 6.87
C ALA A 363 -26.25 30.45 7.68
N ILE A 364 -25.26 29.83 7.01
CA ILE A 364 -23.99 29.43 7.63
C ILE A 364 -23.26 30.68 8.16
N ALA A 365 -23.07 31.70 7.31
CA ALA A 365 -22.37 32.92 7.72
C ALA A 365 -23.08 33.67 8.85
N ALA A 366 -24.40 33.54 8.97
CA ALA A 366 -25.21 34.06 10.08
C ALA A 366 -25.14 33.21 11.38
N GLY A 367 -24.53 32.03 11.34
CA GLY A 367 -24.41 31.12 12.48
C GLY A 367 -25.69 30.34 12.82
N GLU A 368 -26.62 30.18 11.84
CA GLU A 368 -27.90 29.49 12.06
C GLU A 368 -27.74 27.98 12.24
N TYR A 369 -26.65 27.39 11.74
CA TYR A 369 -26.39 25.95 11.82
C TYR A 369 -25.32 25.62 12.84
N LYS A 370 -25.55 24.59 13.61
CA LYS A 370 -24.56 23.99 14.53
C LYS A 370 -23.71 22.91 13.87
N LEU A 371 -24.25 22.23 12.85
CA LEU A 371 -23.60 21.12 12.18
C LEU A 371 -23.68 21.31 10.66
N VAL A 372 -22.52 21.40 10.03
CA VAL A 372 -22.38 21.69 8.59
C VAL A 372 -21.62 20.54 7.93
N TYR A 373 -22.35 19.67 7.22
CA TYR A 373 -21.73 18.61 6.41
C TYR A 373 -21.29 19.16 5.07
N ILE A 374 -20.08 18.82 4.65
CA ILE A 374 -19.51 19.28 3.40
C ILE A 374 -18.80 18.15 2.65
N ALA A 375 -18.86 18.23 1.33
CA ALA A 375 -17.99 17.46 0.48
C ALA A 375 -16.59 18.12 0.41
N PRO A 376 -15.49 17.33 0.34
CA PRO A 376 -14.11 17.83 0.47
C PRO A 376 -13.74 18.89 -0.59
N GLU A 377 -14.28 18.79 -1.81
CA GLU A 377 -14.06 19.74 -2.89
C GLU A 377 -14.54 21.16 -2.56
N ARG A 378 -15.47 21.31 -1.60
CA ARG A 378 -15.94 22.64 -1.16
C ARG A 378 -14.88 23.42 -0.39
N LEU A 379 -13.93 22.73 0.22
CA LEU A 379 -12.83 23.39 0.93
C LEU A 379 -11.90 24.16 -0.01
N ARG A 380 -11.89 23.82 -1.31
CA ARG A 380 -11.15 24.57 -2.32
C ARG A 380 -11.78 25.92 -2.65
N GLN A 381 -13.00 26.21 -2.18
CA GLN A 381 -13.74 27.43 -2.45
C GLN A 381 -13.52 28.45 -1.33
N ARG A 382 -12.67 29.43 -1.56
CA ARG A 382 -12.32 30.44 -0.55
C ARG A 382 -13.54 31.20 -0.02
N ALA A 383 -14.52 31.47 -0.88
CA ALA A 383 -15.78 32.08 -0.45
C ALA A 383 -16.56 31.24 0.58
N PHE A 384 -16.46 29.90 0.48
CA PHE A 384 -17.03 28.98 1.47
C PHE A 384 -16.27 29.05 2.80
N LEU A 385 -14.94 28.99 2.77
CA LEU A 385 -14.11 29.14 3.98
C LEU A 385 -14.31 30.48 4.65
N HIS A 386 -14.53 31.53 3.85
CA HIS A 386 -14.84 32.85 4.35
C HIS A 386 -16.17 32.91 5.11
N ALA A 387 -17.24 32.27 4.58
CA ALA A 387 -18.50 32.14 5.30
C ALA A 387 -18.34 31.34 6.62
N LEU A 388 -17.51 30.31 6.65
CA LEU A 388 -17.18 29.57 7.88
C LEU A 388 -16.40 30.41 8.88
N LYS A 389 -15.45 31.25 8.43
CA LYS A 389 -14.74 32.19 9.32
C LYS A 389 -15.71 33.16 10.00
N ARG A 390 -16.68 33.66 9.27
CA ARG A 390 -17.69 34.59 9.81
C ARG A 390 -18.55 33.97 10.90
N CYS A 391 -19.01 32.73 10.72
CA CYS A 391 -19.83 32.06 11.75
C CYS A 391 -18.97 31.53 12.91
N GLY A 392 -17.66 31.39 12.72
CA GLY A 392 -16.76 30.72 13.63
C GLY A 392 -16.89 29.19 13.57
N VAL A 393 -15.77 28.49 13.78
CA VAL A 393 -15.70 27.03 13.77
C VAL A 393 -15.16 26.54 15.10
N SER A 394 -16.01 25.93 15.93
CA SER A 394 -15.61 25.35 17.21
C SER A 394 -15.00 23.95 17.07
N LEU A 395 -15.33 23.22 16.01
CA LEU A 395 -14.83 21.88 15.76
C LEU A 395 -14.79 21.62 14.24
N PHE A 396 -13.65 21.10 13.79
CA PHE A 396 -13.50 20.60 12.42
C PHE A 396 -13.36 19.09 12.45
N VAL A 397 -14.24 18.38 11.75
CA VAL A 397 -14.29 16.91 11.72
C VAL A 397 -13.91 16.42 10.34
N VAL A 398 -12.99 15.48 10.27
CA VAL A 398 -12.62 14.79 9.04
C VAL A 398 -13.07 13.34 9.16
N ASP A 399 -14.20 13.03 8.54
CA ASP A 399 -14.71 11.65 8.50
C ASP A 399 -14.01 10.85 7.40
N GLU A 400 -13.86 9.54 7.61
CA GLU A 400 -13.11 8.62 6.75
C GLU A 400 -11.72 9.17 6.38
N VAL A 401 -10.99 9.64 7.39
CA VAL A 401 -9.68 10.32 7.20
C VAL A 401 -8.64 9.46 6.48
N HIS A 402 -8.82 8.14 6.41
CA HIS A 402 -7.99 7.24 5.59
C HIS A 402 -8.02 7.59 4.09
N CYS A 403 -9.03 8.35 3.60
CA CYS A 403 -9.08 8.87 2.23
C CYS A 403 -7.97 9.88 1.93
N LEU A 404 -7.26 10.38 2.94
CA LEU A 404 -6.13 11.29 2.80
C LEU A 404 -4.87 10.58 2.27
N SER A 405 -4.72 9.27 2.56
CA SER A 405 -3.55 8.52 2.13
C SER A 405 -3.50 8.37 0.61
N LEU A 406 -2.48 8.95 -0.05
CA LEU A 406 -2.23 8.79 -1.49
C LEU A 406 -2.09 7.32 -1.87
N TRP A 407 -1.57 6.55 -0.96
CA TRP A 407 -1.34 5.11 -1.12
C TRP A 407 -2.60 4.29 -0.83
N GLY A 408 -3.66 4.92 -0.29
CA GLY A 408 -4.92 4.27 0.08
C GLY A 408 -5.79 3.90 -1.12
N LEU A 409 -6.53 2.80 -1.01
CA LEU A 409 -7.48 2.35 -2.04
C LEU A 409 -8.67 3.33 -2.23
N SER A 410 -8.96 4.11 -1.21
CA SER A 410 -10.03 5.11 -1.20
C SER A 410 -9.50 6.53 -1.31
N PHE A 411 -8.29 6.71 -1.84
CA PHE A 411 -7.65 8.02 -1.95
C PHE A 411 -8.55 9.06 -2.64
N ARG A 412 -8.64 10.23 -2.00
CA ARG A 412 -9.35 11.39 -2.55
C ARG A 412 -8.44 12.61 -2.52
N PRO A 413 -8.02 13.11 -3.68
CA PRO A 413 -7.07 14.23 -3.78
C PRO A 413 -7.47 15.47 -3.00
N ASP A 414 -8.78 15.74 -2.88
CA ASP A 414 -9.28 16.91 -2.17
C ASP A 414 -9.08 16.83 -0.65
N TYR A 415 -8.85 15.64 -0.10
CA TYR A 415 -8.46 15.47 1.31
C TYR A 415 -7.09 16.04 1.62
N LEU A 416 -6.16 16.06 0.65
CA LEU A 416 -4.86 16.71 0.84
C LEU A 416 -4.98 18.22 1.05
N PHE A 417 -6.06 18.82 0.55
CA PHE A 417 -6.33 20.25 0.68
C PHE A 417 -6.85 20.66 2.06
N ILE A 418 -7.28 19.68 2.88
CA ILE A 418 -7.82 19.95 4.24
C ILE A 418 -6.81 20.70 5.09
N GLY A 419 -5.50 20.40 4.97
CA GLY A 419 -4.45 21.10 5.70
C GLY A 419 -4.47 22.61 5.42
N GLN A 420 -4.53 23.01 4.15
CA GLN A 420 -4.61 24.42 3.75
C GLN A 420 -5.93 25.08 4.21
N ALA A 421 -7.04 24.36 4.13
CA ALA A 421 -8.32 24.86 4.63
C ALA A 421 -8.31 25.08 6.15
N LEU A 422 -7.65 24.21 6.91
CA LEU A 422 -7.47 24.40 8.36
C LEU A 422 -6.61 25.62 8.67
N ASP A 423 -5.55 25.87 7.90
CA ASP A 423 -4.71 27.08 8.04
C ASP A 423 -5.55 28.34 7.79
N GLU A 424 -6.36 28.35 6.72
CA GLU A 424 -7.29 29.46 6.44
C GLU A 424 -8.31 29.69 7.57
N LEU A 425 -8.78 28.64 8.23
CA LEU A 425 -9.76 28.71 9.33
C LEU A 425 -9.14 29.01 10.70
N GLY A 426 -7.79 29.20 10.78
CA GLY A 426 -7.09 29.46 12.02
C GLY A 426 -6.90 28.22 12.90
N ARG A 427 -6.83 27.04 12.30
CA ARG A 427 -6.61 25.72 12.94
C ARG A 427 -7.52 25.42 14.12
N PRO A 428 -8.84 25.36 13.91
CA PRO A 428 -9.79 25.02 14.97
C PRO A 428 -9.47 23.61 15.54
N PRO A 429 -10.04 23.27 16.74
CA PRO A 429 -10.02 21.91 17.24
C PRO A 429 -10.41 20.90 16.19
N LEU A 430 -9.68 19.75 16.13
CA LEU A 430 -9.81 18.77 15.07
C LEU A 430 -10.23 17.42 15.64
N LEU A 431 -11.17 16.77 14.97
CA LEU A 431 -11.50 15.36 15.16
C LEU A 431 -11.35 14.62 13.82
N ALA A 432 -10.35 13.75 13.71
CA ALA A 432 -10.14 12.86 12.58
C ALA A 432 -10.73 11.48 12.89
N LEU A 433 -11.64 10.99 12.04
CA LEU A 433 -12.37 9.75 12.26
C LEU A 433 -12.10 8.74 11.14
N THR A 434 -11.91 7.48 11.51
CA THR A 434 -11.89 6.37 10.55
C THR A 434 -12.31 5.08 11.23
N ALA A 435 -12.71 4.09 10.43
CA ALA A 435 -12.92 2.72 10.90
C ALA A 435 -11.61 1.95 11.03
N THR A 436 -10.64 2.27 10.21
CA THR A 436 -9.37 1.53 10.05
C THR A 436 -8.25 2.50 9.77
N ALA A 437 -7.13 2.38 10.48
CA ALA A 437 -5.90 3.08 10.16
C ALA A 437 -4.70 2.24 10.63
N SER A 438 -3.85 1.83 9.68
CA SER A 438 -2.54 1.29 10.00
C SER A 438 -1.66 2.38 10.64
N GLN A 439 -0.56 1.98 11.27
CA GLN A 439 0.40 2.96 11.82
C GLN A 439 0.93 3.91 10.74
N GLU A 440 1.15 3.40 9.52
CA GLU A 440 1.56 4.21 8.38
C GLU A 440 0.50 5.26 8.01
N THR A 441 -0.78 4.85 7.92
CA THR A 441 -1.89 5.79 7.67
C THR A 441 -2.01 6.85 8.77
N GLN A 442 -1.79 6.47 10.04
CA GLN A 442 -1.80 7.42 11.16
C GLN A 442 -0.68 8.47 11.01
N ALA A 443 0.52 8.04 10.61
CA ALA A 443 1.65 8.94 10.37
C ALA A 443 1.39 9.90 9.19
N GLU A 444 0.81 9.42 8.08
CA GLU A 444 0.43 10.26 6.94
C GLU A 444 -0.64 11.30 7.33
N VAL A 445 -1.62 10.90 8.12
CA VAL A 445 -2.65 11.83 8.65
C VAL A 445 -2.01 12.91 9.52
N ALA A 446 -1.07 12.54 10.40
CA ALA A 446 -0.36 13.50 11.24
C ALA A 446 0.49 14.49 10.42
N GLN A 447 1.10 14.06 9.31
CA GLN A 447 1.85 14.96 8.41
C GLN A 447 0.97 16.05 7.79
N VAL A 448 -0.27 15.73 7.39
CA VAL A 448 -1.16 16.67 6.71
C VAL A 448 -1.99 17.48 7.70
N LEU A 449 -2.55 16.84 8.71
CA LEU A 449 -3.47 17.48 9.65
C LEU A 449 -2.79 18.00 10.91
N GLY A 450 -1.57 17.58 11.18
CA GLY A 450 -0.83 17.86 12.42
C GLY A 450 -1.05 16.79 13.49
N GLU A 451 -0.22 16.81 14.51
CA GLU A 451 -0.26 15.87 15.64
C GLU A 451 -1.62 15.92 16.36
N SER A 452 -2.07 14.76 16.82
CA SER A 452 -3.35 14.56 17.49
C SER A 452 -3.27 13.43 18.51
N GLU A 453 -4.08 13.48 19.57
CA GLU A 453 -4.22 12.37 20.51
C GLU A 453 -4.96 11.21 19.85
N ALA A 454 -4.36 10.02 19.85
CA ALA A 454 -4.96 8.85 19.26
C ALA A 454 -5.88 8.12 20.26
N VAL A 455 -7.15 7.95 19.89
CA VAL A 455 -8.11 7.10 20.59
C VAL A 455 -8.39 5.87 19.75
N LEU A 456 -7.74 4.76 20.08
CA LEU A 456 -7.83 3.52 19.32
C LEU A 456 -8.83 2.57 20.00
N ALA A 457 -9.98 2.37 19.38
CA ALA A 457 -10.91 1.35 19.82
C ALA A 457 -10.42 -0.04 19.38
N SER A 458 -10.71 -1.07 20.17
CA SER A 458 -10.38 -2.45 19.80
C SER A 458 -11.07 -2.83 18.48
N VAL A 459 -10.31 -3.43 17.58
CA VAL A 459 -10.86 -3.99 16.34
C VAL A 459 -11.56 -5.33 16.58
N PHE A 460 -11.52 -5.87 17.80
CA PHE A 460 -12.16 -7.12 18.13
C PHE A 460 -13.70 -6.98 18.18
N ARG A 461 -14.37 -7.82 17.42
CA ARG A 461 -15.82 -7.93 17.39
C ARG A 461 -16.24 -9.36 17.69
N PRO A 462 -16.61 -9.68 18.95
CA PRO A 462 -16.87 -11.06 19.38
C PRO A 462 -18.05 -11.72 18.68
N ASN A 463 -18.97 -10.93 18.12
CA ASN A 463 -20.12 -11.41 17.38
C ASN A 463 -19.81 -11.76 15.91
N LEU A 464 -18.62 -11.43 15.39
CA LEU A 464 -18.22 -11.77 14.04
C LEU A 464 -17.35 -13.02 14.03
N TYR A 465 -17.81 -14.07 13.36
CA TYR A 465 -17.04 -15.28 13.16
C TYR A 465 -16.28 -15.23 11.83
N PHE A 466 -14.94 -15.09 11.90
CA PHE A 466 -14.09 -15.07 10.70
C PHE A 466 -13.68 -16.47 10.29
N GLN A 467 -13.83 -16.77 8.99
CA GLN A 467 -13.49 -18.07 8.41
C GLN A 467 -12.85 -17.91 7.04
N VAL A 468 -11.80 -18.69 6.76
CA VAL A 468 -11.21 -18.81 5.42
C VAL A 468 -11.45 -20.21 4.89
N LEU A 469 -12.17 -20.32 3.78
CA LEU A 469 -12.40 -21.56 3.06
C LEU A 469 -11.48 -21.61 1.84
N ARG A 470 -10.61 -22.61 1.81
CA ARG A 470 -9.65 -22.81 0.70
C ARG A 470 -10.30 -23.65 -0.37
N ALA A 471 -10.26 -23.18 -1.62
CA ALA A 471 -10.74 -23.85 -2.80
C ALA A 471 -9.60 -24.07 -3.79
N SER A 472 -9.63 -25.16 -4.52
CA SER A 472 -8.63 -25.49 -5.54
C SER A 472 -9.03 -25.00 -6.95
N SER A 473 -10.33 -24.74 -7.18
CA SER A 473 -10.88 -24.33 -8.46
C SER A 473 -11.99 -23.27 -8.32
N ARG A 474 -12.38 -22.68 -9.45
CA ARG A 474 -13.53 -21.77 -9.54
C ARG A 474 -14.84 -22.53 -9.21
N ASP A 475 -14.97 -23.74 -9.70
CA ASP A 475 -16.19 -24.55 -9.49
C ASP A 475 -16.36 -24.89 -8.01
N GLU A 476 -15.28 -25.24 -7.33
CA GLU A 476 -15.28 -25.49 -5.89
C GLU A 476 -15.67 -24.23 -5.10
N LYS A 477 -15.20 -23.04 -5.53
CA LYS A 477 -15.64 -21.78 -4.93
C LYS A 477 -17.14 -21.54 -5.13
N GLN A 478 -17.67 -21.80 -6.32
CA GLN A 478 -19.10 -21.63 -6.62
C GLN A 478 -19.95 -22.60 -5.79
N GLN A 479 -19.53 -23.86 -5.70
CA GLN A 479 -20.22 -24.84 -4.85
C GLN A 479 -20.22 -24.43 -3.39
N ALA A 480 -19.05 -23.97 -2.88
CA ALA A 480 -18.95 -23.46 -1.52
C ALA A 480 -19.88 -22.25 -1.29
N LEU A 481 -19.92 -21.30 -2.26
CA LEU A 481 -20.80 -20.14 -2.19
C LEU A 481 -22.27 -20.54 -2.11
N VAL A 482 -22.72 -21.46 -2.98
CA VAL A 482 -24.10 -21.96 -2.97
C VAL A 482 -24.44 -22.64 -1.64
N GLY A 483 -23.54 -23.50 -1.14
CA GLY A 483 -23.70 -24.14 0.15
C GLY A 483 -23.85 -23.14 1.29
N LEU A 484 -22.91 -22.18 1.39
CA LEU A 484 -22.95 -21.10 2.38
C LEU A 484 -24.26 -20.31 2.34
N CYS A 485 -24.69 -19.92 1.14
CA CYS A 485 -25.91 -19.15 0.95
C CYS A 485 -27.19 -19.97 1.26
N ARG A 486 -27.15 -21.30 1.24
CA ARG A 486 -28.25 -22.16 1.68
C ARG A 486 -28.27 -22.32 3.18
N ASP A 487 -27.11 -22.50 3.79
CA ASP A 487 -26.95 -22.82 5.24
C ASP A 487 -27.16 -21.59 6.14
N ILE A 488 -26.78 -20.39 5.65
CA ILE A 488 -26.89 -19.16 6.43
C ILE A 488 -28.28 -18.55 6.23
N THR A 489 -29.01 -18.40 7.32
CA THR A 489 -30.31 -17.70 7.34
C THR A 489 -30.12 -16.18 7.50
N GLY A 490 -30.99 -15.40 6.84
CA GLY A 490 -30.93 -13.93 6.89
C GLY A 490 -30.16 -13.29 5.74
N PRO A 491 -30.00 -11.94 5.74
CA PRO A 491 -29.38 -11.19 4.67
C PRO A 491 -27.89 -11.48 4.52
N ILE A 492 -27.43 -11.63 3.27
CA ILE A 492 -26.04 -11.93 2.91
C ILE A 492 -25.57 -10.96 1.84
N ILE A 493 -24.35 -10.44 1.98
CA ILE A 493 -23.64 -9.74 0.91
C ILE A 493 -22.48 -10.62 0.44
N VAL A 494 -22.37 -10.77 -0.88
CA VAL A 494 -21.26 -11.48 -1.54
C VAL A 494 -20.44 -10.46 -2.31
N TYR A 495 -19.18 -10.24 -1.92
CA TYR A 495 -18.31 -9.34 -2.65
C TYR A 495 -17.57 -10.09 -3.76
N ALA A 496 -17.73 -9.59 -4.99
CA ALA A 496 -17.01 -10.03 -6.18
C ALA A 496 -16.36 -8.82 -6.87
N ARG A 497 -15.19 -9.05 -7.54
CA ARG A 497 -14.42 -7.95 -8.11
C ARG A 497 -15.02 -7.40 -9.40
N ALA A 498 -15.32 -8.26 -10.34
CA ALA A 498 -15.79 -7.88 -11.66
C ALA A 498 -17.31 -7.77 -11.72
N ARG A 499 -17.82 -6.80 -12.49
CA ARG A 499 -19.27 -6.58 -12.72
C ARG A 499 -19.92 -7.85 -13.27
N GLN A 500 -19.35 -8.42 -14.32
CA GLN A 500 -19.82 -9.68 -14.91
C GLN A 500 -19.84 -10.83 -13.90
N ALA A 501 -18.83 -10.92 -13.00
CA ALA A 501 -18.83 -11.93 -11.96
C ALA A 501 -20.00 -11.77 -10.98
N CYS A 502 -20.42 -10.53 -10.69
CA CYS A 502 -21.59 -10.28 -9.83
C CYS A 502 -22.87 -10.82 -10.49
N GLU A 503 -23.06 -10.55 -11.78
CA GLU A 503 -24.21 -11.03 -12.55
C GLU A 503 -24.21 -12.58 -12.65
N GLU A 504 -23.09 -13.18 -13.04
CA GLU A 504 -22.92 -14.64 -13.14
C GLU A 504 -23.18 -15.34 -11.80
N LEU A 505 -22.62 -14.85 -10.71
CA LEU A 505 -22.80 -15.48 -9.40
C LEU A 505 -24.22 -15.32 -8.88
N ALA A 506 -24.87 -14.16 -9.11
CA ALA A 506 -26.28 -13.98 -8.77
C ALA A 506 -27.17 -14.97 -9.54
N GLU A 507 -26.87 -15.20 -10.82
CA GLU A 507 -27.57 -16.18 -11.63
C GLU A 507 -27.35 -17.62 -11.14
N VAL A 508 -26.10 -17.98 -10.80
CA VAL A 508 -25.78 -19.30 -10.20
C VAL A 508 -26.59 -19.52 -8.92
N LEU A 509 -26.68 -18.50 -8.06
CA LEU A 509 -27.46 -18.57 -6.82
C LEU A 509 -28.96 -18.71 -7.09
N ARG A 510 -29.52 -17.98 -8.05
CA ARG A 510 -30.92 -18.08 -8.44
C ARG A 510 -31.27 -19.47 -8.98
N ARG A 511 -30.43 -20.03 -9.85
CA ARG A 511 -30.58 -21.42 -10.35
C ARG A 511 -30.50 -22.46 -9.23
N ALA A 512 -29.75 -22.14 -8.18
CA ALA A 512 -29.66 -22.97 -6.98
C ALA A 512 -30.85 -22.80 -5.99
N GLY A 513 -31.87 -22.00 -6.36
CA GLY A 513 -33.06 -21.71 -5.54
C GLY A 513 -32.84 -20.68 -4.44
N VAL A 514 -31.80 -19.87 -4.54
CA VAL A 514 -31.48 -18.81 -3.56
C VAL A 514 -32.01 -17.47 -4.11
N SER A 515 -32.78 -16.72 -3.31
CA SER A 515 -33.19 -15.33 -3.64
C SER A 515 -31.94 -14.45 -3.68
N ALA A 516 -31.50 -14.10 -4.89
CA ALA A 516 -30.27 -13.34 -5.12
C ALA A 516 -30.46 -12.26 -6.19
N ASP A 517 -29.80 -11.11 -5.99
CA ASP A 517 -29.71 -10.02 -6.96
C ASP A 517 -28.24 -9.55 -7.05
N HIS A 518 -27.92 -8.68 -8.00
CA HIS A 518 -26.58 -8.16 -8.20
C HIS A 518 -26.56 -6.63 -8.12
N TYR A 519 -25.37 -6.07 -7.76
CA TYR A 519 -25.20 -4.63 -7.63
C TYR A 519 -23.80 -4.19 -8.06
N HIS A 520 -23.72 -3.30 -9.04
CA HIS A 520 -22.47 -2.66 -9.48
C HIS A 520 -22.75 -1.32 -10.18
N ALA A 521 -21.72 -0.57 -10.53
CA ALA A 521 -21.84 0.81 -11.04
C ALA A 521 -22.67 0.95 -12.31
N GLN A 522 -22.82 -0.10 -13.14
CA GLN A 522 -23.57 -0.08 -14.39
C GLN A 522 -24.99 -0.66 -14.27
N VAL A 523 -25.47 -1.05 -13.08
CA VAL A 523 -26.86 -1.46 -12.90
C VAL A 523 -27.78 -0.27 -13.19
N PRO A 524 -28.76 -0.38 -14.11
CA PRO A 524 -29.60 0.75 -14.52
C PRO A 524 -30.38 1.39 -13.36
N ASP A 525 -30.91 0.57 -12.48
CA ASP A 525 -31.64 1.03 -11.29
C ASP A 525 -31.02 0.49 -10.00
N ARG A 526 -29.91 1.14 -9.64
CA ARG A 526 -29.18 0.81 -8.40
C ARG A 526 -30.01 1.05 -7.15
N ALA A 527 -30.85 2.10 -7.18
CA ALA A 527 -31.66 2.46 -6.03
C ALA A 527 -32.70 1.38 -5.73
N ALA A 528 -33.40 0.86 -6.75
CA ALA A 528 -34.37 -0.22 -6.57
C ALA A 528 -33.72 -1.54 -6.11
N ALA A 529 -32.52 -1.90 -6.65
CA ALA A 529 -31.82 -3.09 -6.19
C ALA A 529 -31.41 -2.98 -4.72
N GLN A 530 -30.90 -1.82 -4.31
CA GLN A 530 -30.59 -1.54 -2.92
C GLN A 530 -31.83 -1.60 -2.03
N GLU A 531 -32.93 -0.99 -2.46
CA GLU A 531 -34.16 -0.93 -1.68
C GLU A 531 -34.78 -2.33 -1.47
N ARG A 532 -34.80 -3.19 -2.49
CA ARG A 532 -35.24 -4.59 -2.38
C ARG A 532 -34.41 -5.34 -1.33
N PHE A 533 -33.07 -5.14 -1.33
CA PHE A 533 -32.20 -5.76 -0.34
C PHE A 533 -32.44 -5.20 1.08
N MET A 534 -32.60 -3.88 1.19
CA MET A 534 -32.87 -3.24 2.49
C MET A 534 -34.20 -3.68 3.10
N ARG A 535 -35.24 -3.88 2.28
CA ARG A 535 -36.57 -4.38 2.72
C ARG A 535 -36.59 -5.90 2.96
N GLY A 536 -35.51 -6.63 2.59
CA GLY A 536 -35.43 -8.08 2.75
C GLY A 536 -36.15 -8.89 1.67
N GLU A 537 -36.60 -8.24 0.60
CA GLU A 537 -37.19 -8.90 -0.57
C GLU A 537 -36.14 -9.74 -1.31
N THR A 538 -34.90 -9.24 -1.36
CA THR A 538 -33.74 -9.99 -1.83
C THR A 538 -32.89 -10.40 -0.65
N ARG A 539 -32.63 -11.70 -0.50
CA ARG A 539 -31.86 -12.22 0.64
C ARG A 539 -30.35 -12.14 0.43
N VAL A 540 -29.85 -12.40 -0.78
CA VAL A 540 -28.44 -12.39 -1.12
C VAL A 540 -28.17 -11.30 -2.15
N LEU A 541 -27.29 -10.38 -1.84
CA LEU A 541 -26.83 -9.37 -2.80
C LEU A 541 -25.38 -9.66 -3.20
N VAL A 542 -25.16 -9.95 -4.49
CA VAL A 542 -23.83 -10.10 -5.06
C VAL A 542 -23.36 -8.75 -5.59
N ALA A 543 -22.29 -8.19 -5.03
CA ALA A 543 -21.94 -6.82 -5.33
C ALA A 543 -20.42 -6.63 -5.52
N THR A 544 -20.07 -5.58 -6.28
CA THR A 544 -18.72 -5.01 -6.22
C THR A 544 -18.59 -4.13 -4.98
N VAL A 545 -17.37 -3.65 -4.71
CA VAL A 545 -17.11 -2.66 -3.63
C VAL A 545 -17.94 -1.37 -3.75
N ALA A 546 -18.57 -1.14 -4.91
CA ALA A 546 -19.54 -0.05 -5.10
C ALA A 546 -20.77 -0.15 -4.17
N PHE A 547 -21.13 -1.36 -3.73
CA PHE A 547 -22.13 -1.58 -2.67
C PHE A 547 -21.41 -1.63 -1.33
N GLY A 548 -21.02 -0.48 -0.84
CA GLY A 548 -20.15 -0.44 0.32
C GLY A 548 -20.46 0.72 1.26
N MET A 549 -19.78 1.84 1.07
CA MET A 549 -19.88 2.99 1.97
C MET A 549 -21.33 3.52 2.01
N GLY A 550 -21.85 3.77 3.21
CA GLY A 550 -23.21 4.26 3.42
C GLY A 550 -24.30 3.21 3.64
N ILE A 551 -24.02 1.91 3.57
CA ILE A 551 -25.02 0.87 3.84
C ILE A 551 -25.18 0.67 5.34
N ASP A 552 -26.35 0.97 5.86
CA ASP A 552 -26.72 0.81 7.28
C ASP A 552 -27.84 -0.20 7.50
N LYS A 553 -27.63 -1.45 7.07
CA LYS A 553 -28.47 -2.60 7.39
C LYS A 553 -27.89 -3.33 8.58
N ALA A 554 -28.57 -3.28 9.72
CA ALA A 554 -28.07 -3.81 11.00
C ALA A 554 -28.01 -5.35 11.05
N ASP A 555 -28.93 -6.02 10.37
CA ASP A 555 -29.21 -7.46 10.46
C ASP A 555 -28.49 -8.32 9.42
N ILE A 556 -27.40 -7.88 8.82
CA ILE A 556 -26.62 -8.69 7.88
C ILE A 556 -26.00 -9.87 8.62
N ARG A 557 -26.34 -11.09 8.19
CA ARG A 557 -25.89 -12.34 8.84
C ARG A 557 -24.61 -12.91 8.25
N ALA A 558 -24.27 -12.54 7.00
CA ALA A 558 -22.96 -12.91 6.47
C ALA A 558 -22.42 -11.91 5.46
N ILE A 559 -21.10 -11.77 5.47
CA ILE A 559 -20.31 -11.18 4.39
C ILE A 559 -19.43 -12.29 3.82
N ILE A 560 -19.53 -12.52 2.51
CA ILE A 560 -18.75 -13.55 1.81
C ILE A 560 -17.88 -12.86 0.76
N HIS A 561 -16.58 -12.96 0.89
CA HIS A 561 -15.64 -12.52 -0.13
C HIS A 561 -15.37 -13.66 -1.12
N TYR A 562 -15.91 -13.57 -2.32
CA TYR A 562 -15.67 -14.53 -3.38
C TYR A 562 -14.26 -14.40 -3.99
N ASN A 563 -13.75 -13.18 -4.08
CA ASN A 563 -12.38 -12.86 -4.49
C ASN A 563 -11.57 -12.36 -3.29
N LEU A 564 -10.25 -12.50 -3.40
CA LEU A 564 -9.34 -11.88 -2.43
C LEU A 564 -9.52 -10.35 -2.45
N PRO A 565 -9.81 -9.68 -1.35
CA PRO A 565 -9.87 -8.23 -1.27
C PRO A 565 -8.48 -7.62 -1.51
N GLN A 566 -8.44 -6.32 -1.81
CA GLN A 566 -7.18 -5.65 -2.19
C GLN A 566 -6.25 -5.42 -0.98
N SER A 567 -6.80 -5.44 0.23
CA SER A 567 -6.03 -5.27 1.46
C SER A 567 -6.77 -5.84 2.68
N VAL A 568 -6.08 -5.95 3.81
CA VAL A 568 -6.68 -6.35 5.10
C VAL A 568 -7.65 -5.27 5.60
N GLU A 569 -7.36 -4.00 5.36
CA GLU A 569 -8.22 -2.86 5.71
C GLU A 569 -9.57 -2.96 4.97
N SER A 570 -9.54 -3.15 3.64
CA SER A 570 -10.77 -3.34 2.85
C SER A 570 -11.55 -4.54 3.34
N TYR A 571 -10.86 -5.67 3.57
CA TYR A 571 -11.47 -6.87 4.10
C TYR A 571 -12.20 -6.61 5.42
N TYR A 572 -11.52 -5.96 6.37
CA TYR A 572 -12.10 -5.69 7.69
C TYR A 572 -13.24 -4.66 7.62
N GLN A 573 -13.11 -3.64 6.79
CA GLN A 573 -14.16 -2.62 6.59
C GLN A 573 -15.43 -3.23 5.97
N GLU A 574 -15.27 -4.11 4.99
CA GLU A 574 -16.37 -4.81 4.33
C GLU A 574 -17.00 -5.85 5.26
N ALA A 575 -16.20 -6.67 5.92
CA ALA A 575 -16.63 -7.66 6.91
C ALA A 575 -17.35 -7.01 8.11
N GLY A 576 -16.90 -5.82 8.51
CA GLY A 576 -17.48 -5.04 9.61
C GLY A 576 -18.93 -4.58 9.40
N ARG A 577 -19.49 -4.75 8.18
CA ARG A 577 -20.92 -4.50 7.90
C ARG A 577 -21.83 -5.56 8.49
N ALA A 578 -21.31 -6.77 8.74
CA ALA A 578 -22.06 -7.84 9.36
C ALA A 578 -22.38 -7.56 10.84
N GLY A 579 -23.53 -8.01 11.31
CA GLY A 579 -23.89 -8.05 12.72
C GLY A 579 -23.77 -6.71 13.44
N ARG A 580 -24.22 -5.61 12.86
CA ARG A 580 -24.21 -4.30 13.53
C ARG A 580 -25.19 -4.23 14.70
N ASP A 581 -26.19 -5.08 14.68
CA ASP A 581 -27.14 -5.29 15.77
C ASP A 581 -26.58 -6.08 16.97
N GLY A 582 -25.29 -6.45 16.91
CA GLY A 582 -24.64 -7.26 17.94
C GLY A 582 -24.93 -8.76 17.87
N GLN A 583 -25.84 -9.19 16.99
CA GLN A 583 -26.15 -10.60 16.80
C GLN A 583 -25.02 -11.32 16.05
N PRO A 584 -24.86 -12.65 16.25
CA PRO A 584 -23.84 -13.44 15.57
C PRO A 584 -23.95 -13.31 14.05
N ALA A 585 -22.80 -13.07 13.41
CA ALA A 585 -22.68 -12.99 11.96
C ALA A 585 -21.39 -13.63 11.46
N ARG A 586 -21.33 -14.01 10.19
CA ARG A 586 -20.21 -14.72 9.60
C ARG A 586 -19.48 -13.89 8.57
N CYS A 587 -18.16 -13.92 8.61
CA CYS A 587 -17.28 -13.27 7.64
C CYS A 587 -16.44 -14.35 6.96
N VAL A 588 -16.78 -14.72 5.73
CA VAL A 588 -16.16 -15.84 5.01
C VAL A 588 -15.34 -15.34 3.85
N LEU A 589 -14.06 -15.74 3.80
CA LEU A 589 -13.19 -15.51 2.65
C LEU A 589 -13.01 -16.81 1.87
N LEU A 590 -13.46 -16.83 0.61
CA LEU A 590 -13.21 -17.94 -0.32
C LEU A 590 -11.85 -17.69 -1.01
N TYR A 591 -10.84 -18.46 -0.66
CA TYR A 591 -9.47 -18.27 -1.11
C TYR A 591 -8.99 -19.39 -2.01
N ALA A 592 -8.47 -19.05 -3.20
CA ALA A 592 -7.73 -19.96 -4.05
C ALA A 592 -6.27 -19.48 -4.20
N ALA A 593 -5.33 -20.41 -4.38
CA ALA A 593 -3.90 -20.07 -4.52
C ALA A 593 -3.62 -19.10 -5.68
N SER A 594 -4.40 -19.18 -6.76
CA SER A 594 -4.31 -18.29 -7.94
C SER A 594 -4.86 -16.89 -7.71
N ASP A 595 -5.59 -16.63 -6.63
CA ASP A 595 -6.23 -15.32 -6.41
C ASP A 595 -5.21 -14.19 -6.23
N LYS A 596 -4.09 -14.46 -5.53
CA LYS A 596 -3.02 -13.48 -5.35
C LYS A 596 -2.45 -13.05 -6.71
N ALA A 597 -2.06 -14.01 -7.54
CA ALA A 597 -1.46 -13.71 -8.85
C ALA A 597 -2.42 -12.90 -9.73
N ARG A 598 -3.71 -13.32 -9.79
CA ARG A 598 -4.73 -12.60 -10.55
C ARG A 598 -4.95 -11.18 -10.04
N LEU A 599 -4.96 -10.98 -8.73
CA LEU A 599 -5.11 -9.65 -8.15
C LEU A 599 -3.90 -8.78 -8.44
N THR A 600 -2.69 -9.33 -8.33
CA THR A 600 -1.45 -8.60 -8.63
C THR A 600 -1.39 -8.19 -10.11
N THR A 601 -1.69 -9.11 -11.05
CA THR A 601 -1.74 -8.80 -12.47
C THR A 601 -2.75 -7.69 -12.77
N TRP A 602 -3.96 -7.80 -12.22
CA TRP A 602 -4.99 -6.77 -12.42
C TRP A 602 -4.55 -5.39 -11.88
N LEU A 603 -3.92 -5.32 -10.71
CA LEU A 603 -3.40 -4.06 -10.17
C LEU A 603 -2.28 -3.46 -11.03
N GLN A 604 -1.47 -4.31 -11.67
CA GLN A 604 -0.42 -3.86 -12.59
C GLN A 604 -1.01 -3.32 -13.90
N GLU A 605 -2.08 -3.94 -14.41
CA GLU A 605 -2.79 -3.50 -15.61
C GLU A 605 -3.53 -2.17 -15.40
N GLU A 606 -4.09 -1.95 -14.22
CA GLU A 606 -4.80 -0.71 -13.83
C GLU A 606 -3.86 0.41 -13.34
N ALA A 607 -2.57 0.12 -13.17
CA ALA A 607 -1.62 1.09 -12.66
C ALA A 607 -1.40 2.26 -13.63
N ILE A 608 -1.38 3.47 -13.07
CA ILE A 608 -1.05 4.68 -13.84
C ILE A 608 0.38 4.57 -14.36
N THR A 609 0.55 4.81 -15.65
CA THR A 609 1.84 4.75 -16.33
C THR A 609 2.45 6.13 -16.51
N ARG A 610 3.77 6.16 -16.73
CA ARG A 610 4.50 7.40 -17.05
C ARG A 610 3.96 8.10 -18.31
N ASP A 611 3.55 7.33 -19.33
CA ASP A 611 3.01 7.90 -20.56
C ASP A 611 1.63 8.51 -20.35
N GLN A 612 0.80 7.93 -19.50
CA GLN A 612 -0.48 8.51 -19.09
C GLN A 612 -0.28 9.84 -18.32
N LEU A 613 0.68 9.88 -17.38
CA LEU A 613 1.02 11.14 -16.68
C LEU A 613 1.54 12.21 -17.65
N ARG A 614 2.36 11.82 -18.63
CA ARG A 614 2.84 12.73 -19.68
C ARG A 614 1.69 13.24 -20.55
N ALA A 615 0.75 12.36 -20.93
CA ALA A 615 -0.44 12.74 -21.69
C ALA A 615 -1.33 13.72 -20.90
N LEU A 616 -1.55 13.44 -19.60
CA LEU A 616 -2.28 14.31 -18.69
C LEU A 616 -1.63 15.70 -18.59
N TYR A 617 -0.32 15.75 -18.33
CA TYR A 617 0.41 17.01 -18.25
C TYR A 617 0.35 17.80 -19.56
N LYS A 618 0.47 17.12 -20.71
CA LYS A 618 0.32 17.74 -22.03
C LYS A 618 -1.10 18.30 -22.25
N ALA A 619 -2.13 17.56 -21.87
CA ALA A 619 -3.52 18.00 -22.01
C ALA A 619 -3.82 19.21 -21.13
N LEU A 620 -3.29 19.26 -19.90
CA LEU A 620 -3.37 20.43 -19.02
C LEU A 620 -2.69 21.64 -19.66
N ARG A 621 -1.44 21.49 -20.10
CA ARG A 621 -0.67 22.57 -20.71
C ARG A 621 -1.31 23.14 -21.99
N GLN A 622 -2.04 22.33 -22.73
CA GLN A 622 -2.75 22.77 -23.94
C GLN A 622 -3.94 23.69 -23.64
N GLN A 623 -4.52 23.61 -22.44
CA GLN A 623 -5.60 24.50 -22.02
C GLN A 623 -5.08 25.81 -21.43
N MET A 624 -3.88 25.80 -20.87
CA MET A 624 -3.32 26.94 -20.15
C MET A 624 -2.64 27.97 -21.08
N ARG A 625 -2.91 29.25 -20.84
CA ARG A 625 -2.34 30.40 -21.57
C ARG A 625 -1.08 30.97 -20.91
N GLY A 626 -0.92 30.69 -19.58
CA GLY A 626 0.19 31.20 -18.78
C GLY A 626 0.65 30.22 -17.71
N ALA A 627 1.45 30.71 -16.76
CA ALA A 627 1.86 29.90 -15.60
C ALA A 627 0.68 29.58 -14.69
N TYR A 628 -0.28 30.49 -14.56
CA TYR A 628 -1.54 30.31 -13.83
C TYR A 628 -2.69 30.30 -14.83
N ASP A 629 -3.55 29.33 -14.73
CA ASP A 629 -4.82 29.34 -15.50
C ASP A 629 -5.89 28.47 -14.80
N VAL A 630 -7.15 28.72 -15.15
CA VAL A 630 -8.25 27.86 -14.77
C VAL A 630 -8.41 26.75 -15.79
N VAL A 631 -8.61 25.53 -15.32
CA VAL A 631 -8.65 24.33 -16.15
C VAL A 631 -9.98 23.62 -15.99
N ASP A 632 -10.61 23.29 -17.12
CA ASP A 632 -11.77 22.40 -17.21
C ASP A 632 -11.29 20.93 -17.21
N LEU A 633 -11.39 20.27 -16.05
CA LEU A 633 -10.99 18.88 -15.88
C LEU A 633 -11.84 17.89 -16.70
N GLU A 634 -13.12 18.19 -16.99
CA GLU A 634 -13.95 17.37 -17.86
C GLU A 634 -13.44 17.38 -19.30
N ARG A 635 -12.95 18.54 -19.75
CA ARG A 635 -12.32 18.67 -21.06
C ARG A 635 -10.99 17.93 -21.12
N VAL A 636 -10.20 17.96 -20.04
CA VAL A 636 -8.97 17.15 -19.91
C VAL A 636 -9.31 15.68 -20.04
N GLN A 637 -10.30 15.19 -19.29
CA GLN A 637 -10.74 13.80 -19.32
C GLN A 637 -11.18 13.35 -20.71
N ARG A 638 -12.01 14.16 -21.38
CA ARG A 638 -12.43 13.89 -22.76
C ARG A 638 -11.23 13.82 -23.73
N THR A 639 -10.21 14.66 -23.56
CA THR A 639 -8.98 14.63 -24.38
C THR A 639 -8.19 13.34 -24.20
N LEU A 640 -8.23 12.76 -23.00
CA LEU A 640 -7.53 11.51 -22.66
C LEU A 640 -8.31 10.25 -23.07
N GLN A 641 -9.52 10.38 -23.60
CA GLN A 641 -10.41 9.28 -24.02
C GLN A 641 -10.69 8.28 -22.91
N GLY A 642 -10.60 8.68 -21.65
CA GLY A 642 -10.87 7.83 -20.50
C GLY A 642 -12.33 7.90 -20.05
N ASP A 643 -12.97 6.75 -19.83
CA ASP A 643 -14.30 6.65 -19.24
C ASP A 643 -14.30 6.92 -17.72
N ASP A 644 -13.11 6.85 -17.07
CA ASP A 644 -12.92 7.01 -15.63
C ASP A 644 -12.12 8.29 -15.33
N ASP A 645 -12.56 9.04 -14.33
CA ASP A 645 -11.91 10.27 -13.85
C ASP A 645 -10.67 9.99 -12.97
N THR A 646 -10.39 8.72 -12.65
CA THR A 646 -9.32 8.31 -11.74
C THR A 646 -7.95 8.79 -12.22
N LEU A 647 -7.64 8.65 -13.52
CA LEU A 647 -6.37 9.11 -14.09
C LEU A 647 -6.19 10.63 -13.90
N VAL A 648 -7.25 11.41 -14.14
CA VAL A 648 -7.18 12.87 -13.97
C VAL A 648 -6.98 13.23 -12.50
N ARG A 649 -7.78 12.66 -11.61
CA ARG A 649 -7.78 13.00 -10.18
C ARG A 649 -6.49 12.56 -9.48
N VAL A 650 -6.11 11.29 -9.63
CA VAL A 650 -4.90 10.74 -8.99
C VAL A 650 -3.64 11.26 -9.70
N GLY A 651 -3.67 11.32 -11.03
CA GLY A 651 -2.55 11.83 -11.82
C GLY A 651 -2.21 13.30 -11.53
N LEU A 652 -3.21 14.15 -11.30
CA LEU A 652 -2.98 15.54 -10.86
C LEU A 652 -2.20 15.59 -9.54
N SER A 653 -2.58 14.74 -8.57
CA SER A 653 -1.87 14.67 -7.28
C SER A 653 -0.44 14.12 -7.43
N MET A 654 -0.23 13.17 -8.34
CA MET A 654 1.10 12.68 -8.67
C MET A 654 1.97 13.75 -9.32
N LEU A 655 1.43 14.52 -10.29
CA LEU A 655 2.13 15.63 -10.94
C LEU A 655 2.47 16.75 -9.94
N GLU A 656 1.56 17.05 -9.00
CA GLU A 656 1.80 18.01 -7.92
C GLU A 656 2.93 17.55 -6.98
N ARG A 657 2.94 16.26 -6.62
CA ARG A 657 3.95 15.69 -5.72
C ARG A 657 5.35 15.66 -6.34
N VAL A 658 5.47 15.48 -7.65
CA VAL A 658 6.77 15.55 -8.34
C VAL A 658 7.20 16.98 -8.66
N GLY A 659 6.38 17.98 -8.34
CA GLY A 659 6.72 19.41 -8.49
C GLY A 659 6.55 19.94 -9.91
N LEU A 660 5.64 19.38 -10.71
CA LEU A 660 5.31 19.88 -12.05
C LEU A 660 4.18 20.89 -12.06
N LEU A 661 3.31 20.82 -11.08
CA LEU A 661 2.19 21.75 -10.93
C LEU A 661 1.87 21.95 -9.44
N ARG A 662 1.07 22.98 -9.17
CA ARG A 662 0.42 23.21 -7.88
C ARG A 662 -1.03 23.56 -8.11
N ARG A 663 -1.92 22.96 -7.34
CA ARG A 663 -3.35 23.31 -7.33
C ARG A 663 -3.60 24.33 -6.23
N HIS A 664 -4.29 25.39 -6.58
CA HIS A 664 -4.70 26.47 -5.69
C HIS A 664 -6.18 26.35 -5.32
N PHE A 665 -6.69 27.36 -4.58
CA PHE A 665 -8.12 27.52 -4.39
C PHE A 665 -8.82 27.68 -5.74
N ASP A 666 -9.97 27.02 -5.89
CA ASP A 666 -10.80 27.19 -7.07
C ASP A 666 -11.33 28.62 -7.15
N ILE A 667 -11.17 29.26 -8.29
CA ILE A 667 -11.62 30.63 -8.53
C ILE A 667 -12.62 30.70 -9.68
N PRO A 668 -13.50 31.71 -9.73
CA PRO A 668 -14.19 32.01 -10.96
C PRO A 668 -13.24 32.71 -11.94
N GLU A 669 -13.32 32.41 -13.23
CA GLU A 669 -12.55 33.13 -14.27
C GLU A 669 -12.99 34.59 -14.34
N THR A 670 -14.30 34.83 -14.21
CA THR A 670 -14.88 36.18 -14.17
C THR A 670 -15.68 36.43 -12.89
N ALA A 671 -15.70 37.68 -12.46
CA ALA A 671 -16.53 38.15 -11.38
C ALA A 671 -17.19 39.48 -11.72
N SER A 672 -18.42 39.70 -11.26
CA SER A 672 -19.06 41.01 -11.30
C SER A 672 -18.71 41.77 -10.03
N LEU A 673 -18.16 42.95 -10.18
CA LEU A 673 -17.67 43.82 -9.11
C LEU A 673 -18.39 45.17 -9.16
N SER A 674 -18.58 45.79 -7.99
CA SER A 674 -19.15 47.16 -7.89
C SER A 674 -18.69 47.82 -6.60
N LEU A 675 -18.28 49.05 -6.63
CA LEU A 675 -17.99 49.83 -5.41
C LEU A 675 -19.29 50.27 -4.73
N THR A 676 -19.27 50.36 -3.43
CA THR A 676 -20.41 50.81 -2.64
C THR A 676 -20.43 52.31 -2.45
N GLY A 677 -19.28 52.97 -2.61
CA GLY A 677 -19.10 54.38 -2.26
C GLY A 677 -18.42 54.62 -0.90
N GLU A 678 -18.21 53.53 -0.12
CA GLU A 678 -17.43 53.60 1.12
C GLU A 678 -15.93 53.81 0.78
N PRO A 679 -15.11 54.42 1.65
CA PRO A 679 -13.71 54.62 1.41
C PRO A 679 -12.95 53.26 1.36
N PRO A 680 -11.83 53.20 0.58
CA PRO A 680 -11.03 51.97 0.49
C PRO A 680 -10.43 51.63 1.88
N PRO A 681 -10.49 50.36 2.29
CA PRO A 681 -9.94 49.93 3.58
C PRO A 681 -8.41 49.92 3.61
N ASP A 682 -7.77 49.84 2.45
CA ASP A 682 -6.31 49.87 2.28
C ASP A 682 -5.93 50.37 0.87
N ALA A 683 -4.64 50.62 0.67
CA ALA A 683 -4.13 51.14 -0.63
C ALA A 683 -4.24 50.09 -1.75
N ASP A 684 -4.22 48.81 -1.44
CA ASP A 684 -4.38 47.75 -2.41
C ASP A 684 -5.82 47.68 -2.94
N ALA A 685 -6.82 47.92 -2.09
CA ALA A 685 -8.21 48.03 -2.50
C ALA A 685 -8.45 49.16 -3.52
N GLU A 686 -7.87 50.33 -3.28
CA GLU A 686 -7.94 51.46 -4.19
C GLU A 686 -7.25 51.12 -5.55
N ARG A 687 -6.02 50.62 -5.48
CA ARG A 687 -5.25 50.23 -6.67
C ARG A 687 -5.99 49.19 -7.53
N VAL A 688 -6.59 48.16 -6.90
CA VAL A 688 -7.31 47.09 -7.63
C VAL A 688 -8.60 47.67 -8.23
N ALA A 689 -9.29 48.55 -7.53
CA ALA A 689 -10.49 49.22 -8.03
C ALA A 689 -10.16 50.08 -9.29
N ASP A 690 -9.06 50.82 -9.26
CA ASP A 690 -8.59 51.63 -10.39
C ASP A 690 -8.23 50.76 -11.58
N LEU A 691 -7.43 49.73 -11.40
CA LEU A 691 -7.03 48.81 -12.46
C LEU A 691 -8.23 48.08 -13.09
N ALA A 692 -9.21 47.68 -12.27
CA ALA A 692 -10.44 47.08 -12.75
C ALA A 692 -11.46 48.09 -13.30
N GLY A 693 -11.18 49.42 -13.26
CA GLY A 693 -12.09 50.46 -13.73
C GLY A 693 -13.41 50.54 -12.99
N LEU A 694 -13.44 50.21 -11.70
CA LEU A 694 -14.69 50.14 -10.92
C LEU A 694 -15.21 51.54 -10.57
N ALA A 695 -16.52 51.69 -10.61
CA ALA A 695 -17.21 52.90 -10.20
C ALA A 695 -18.35 52.61 -9.18
N PRO A 696 -18.64 53.55 -8.27
CA PRO A 696 -19.71 53.36 -7.28
C PRO A 696 -21.05 53.07 -7.93
N GLY A 697 -21.71 52.02 -7.46
CA GLY A 697 -23.05 51.60 -7.88
C GLY A 697 -23.14 50.93 -9.25
N LEU A 698 -22.07 50.90 -10.06
CA LEU A 698 -22.02 50.21 -11.36
C LEU A 698 -21.44 48.83 -11.21
N TRP A 699 -22.11 47.83 -11.79
CA TRP A 699 -21.59 46.50 -11.86
C TRP A 699 -20.73 46.34 -13.13
N GLN A 700 -19.51 45.86 -12.95
CA GLN A 700 -18.57 45.55 -14.03
C GLN A 700 -18.14 44.09 -13.98
N GLU A 701 -18.20 43.41 -15.11
CA GLU A 701 -17.65 42.06 -15.24
C GLU A 701 -16.14 42.16 -15.50
N THR A 702 -15.38 41.47 -14.66
CA THR A 702 -13.91 41.55 -14.67
C THR A 702 -13.33 40.13 -14.75
N ASN A 703 -12.35 39.94 -15.65
CA ASN A 703 -11.58 38.69 -15.67
C ASN A 703 -10.56 38.73 -14.53
N LEU A 704 -10.66 37.78 -13.61
CA LEU A 704 -9.82 37.74 -12.41
C LEU A 704 -8.38 37.32 -12.67
N LEU A 705 -8.13 36.52 -13.72
CA LEU A 705 -6.78 36.12 -14.09
C LEU A 705 -6.01 37.32 -14.69
N GLU A 706 -6.65 38.06 -15.62
CA GLU A 706 -6.05 39.26 -16.23
C GLU A 706 -5.82 40.35 -15.19
N LEU A 707 -6.77 40.56 -14.28
CA LEU A 707 -6.61 41.53 -13.21
C LEU A 707 -5.48 41.12 -12.23
N ALA A 708 -5.38 39.84 -11.91
CA ALA A 708 -4.33 39.31 -11.04
C ALA A 708 -2.93 39.53 -11.66
N GLU A 709 -2.81 39.32 -12.99
CA GLU A 709 -1.57 39.60 -13.73
C GLU A 709 -1.22 41.10 -13.67
N GLN A 710 -2.19 41.98 -13.89
CA GLN A 710 -1.99 43.46 -13.82
C GLN A 710 -1.58 43.93 -12.41
N VAL A 711 -2.19 43.34 -11.38
CA VAL A 711 -1.87 43.64 -9.98
C VAL A 711 -0.52 43.00 -9.57
N GLY A 712 -0.08 41.92 -10.22
CA GLY A 712 1.09 41.11 -9.86
C GLY A 712 0.87 40.18 -8.66
N TRP A 713 -0.35 39.74 -8.46
CA TRP A 713 -0.70 38.81 -7.36
C TRP A 713 -1.13 37.44 -7.90
N PRO A 714 -0.97 36.37 -7.09
CA PRO A 714 -1.62 35.11 -7.40
C PRO A 714 -3.16 35.29 -7.46
N PRO A 715 -3.84 34.72 -8.47
CA PRO A 715 -5.30 34.95 -8.63
C PRO A 715 -6.14 34.55 -7.41
N ALA A 716 -5.74 33.51 -6.69
CA ALA A 716 -6.41 33.11 -5.46
C ALA A 716 -6.26 34.14 -4.32
N ASP A 717 -5.13 34.84 -4.25
CA ASP A 717 -4.92 35.88 -3.21
C ASP A 717 -5.69 37.16 -3.53
N LEU A 718 -5.81 37.48 -4.82
CA LEU A 718 -6.65 38.57 -5.28
C LEU A 718 -8.11 38.32 -4.89
N GLU A 719 -8.65 37.13 -5.17
CA GLU A 719 -10.02 36.83 -4.74
C GLU A 719 -10.20 36.90 -3.22
N GLY A 720 -9.22 36.40 -2.46
CA GLY A 720 -9.21 36.48 -1.00
C GLY A 720 -9.27 37.93 -0.50
N ALA A 721 -8.54 38.85 -1.13
CA ALA A 721 -8.60 40.28 -0.82
C ALA A 721 -9.98 40.87 -1.17
N MET A 722 -10.52 40.55 -2.34
CA MET A 722 -11.87 40.99 -2.74
C MET A 722 -12.97 40.56 -1.78
N LEU A 723 -12.88 39.33 -1.25
CA LEU A 723 -13.82 38.85 -0.23
C LEU A 723 -13.70 39.63 1.07
N ARG A 724 -12.46 39.97 1.51
CA ARG A 724 -12.25 40.84 2.71
C ARG A 724 -12.81 42.25 2.47
N TRP A 725 -12.59 42.84 1.31
CA TRP A 725 -13.13 44.16 0.96
C TRP A 725 -14.66 44.16 0.80
N HIS A 726 -15.22 43.03 0.39
CA HIS A 726 -16.68 42.84 0.38
C HIS A 726 -17.25 42.86 1.79
N ASP A 727 -16.60 42.20 2.75
CA ASP A 727 -17.02 42.21 4.14
C ASP A 727 -16.82 43.56 4.82
N ALA A 728 -15.76 44.28 4.45
CA ALA A 728 -15.53 45.65 4.88
C ALA A 728 -16.58 46.65 4.33
N GLY A 729 -17.45 46.17 3.43
CA GLY A 729 -18.49 47.01 2.83
C GLY A 729 -18.03 47.91 1.70
N TYR A 730 -16.75 47.86 1.29
CA TYR A 730 -16.17 48.66 0.23
C TYR A 730 -16.55 48.15 -1.17
N LEU A 731 -16.48 46.81 -1.37
CA LEU A 731 -16.68 46.17 -2.65
C LEU A 731 -17.90 45.24 -2.61
N ARG A 732 -18.73 45.25 -3.65
CA ARG A 732 -19.74 44.21 -3.89
C ARG A 732 -19.14 43.20 -4.87
N TYR A 733 -19.09 41.91 -4.47
CA TYR A 733 -18.52 40.83 -5.21
C TYR A 733 -19.56 39.76 -5.55
N ARG A 734 -19.59 39.32 -6.81
CA ARG A 734 -20.34 38.16 -7.30
C ARG A 734 -19.46 37.35 -8.23
N GLY A 735 -18.91 36.22 -7.77
CA GLY A 735 -18.11 35.31 -8.60
C GLY A 735 -18.99 34.53 -9.57
N GLY A 736 -18.47 34.26 -10.75
CA GLY A 736 -19.03 33.32 -11.72
C GLY A 736 -18.84 31.85 -11.31
N PRO A 737 -19.05 30.90 -12.21
CA PRO A 737 -18.73 29.48 -11.98
C PRO A 737 -17.25 29.28 -11.60
N ARG A 738 -17.01 28.45 -10.57
CA ARG A 738 -15.65 28.19 -10.12
C ARG A 738 -15.02 27.07 -10.92
N GLN A 739 -13.74 27.21 -11.20
CA GLN A 739 -12.91 26.27 -11.94
C GLN A 739 -11.63 26.00 -11.16
N VAL A 740 -10.99 24.88 -11.48
CA VAL A 740 -9.73 24.49 -10.82
C VAL A 740 -8.59 25.38 -11.29
N LEU A 741 -8.00 26.14 -10.38
CA LEU A 741 -6.83 26.97 -10.65
C LEU A 741 -5.56 26.12 -10.52
N ILE A 742 -4.80 26.05 -11.59
CA ILE A 742 -3.51 25.34 -11.67
C ILE A 742 -2.39 26.33 -11.94
N GLU A 743 -1.29 26.17 -11.21
CA GLU A 743 -0.01 26.80 -11.49
C GLU A 743 0.93 25.75 -12.09
N LEU A 744 1.50 26.02 -13.26
CA LEU A 744 2.58 25.20 -13.82
C LEU A 744 3.92 25.65 -13.26
N LEU A 745 4.63 24.72 -12.63
CA LEU A 745 5.95 24.96 -12.07
C LEU A 745 7.04 24.66 -13.11
N SER A 746 8.21 25.27 -12.92
CA SER A 746 9.41 24.90 -13.69
C SER A 746 9.75 23.44 -13.41
N ALA A 747 9.84 22.63 -14.47
CA ALA A 747 10.10 21.21 -14.30
C ALA A 747 11.49 20.98 -13.65
N PRO A 748 11.56 20.23 -12.54
CA PRO A 748 12.83 19.84 -11.95
C PRO A 748 13.70 19.07 -12.94
N SER A 749 15.02 19.23 -12.88
CA SER A 749 15.94 18.53 -13.78
C SER A 749 15.86 17.00 -13.66
N ASP A 750 15.47 16.50 -12.50
CA ASP A 750 15.33 15.09 -12.14
C ASP A 750 13.87 14.59 -12.19
N VAL A 751 12.95 15.34 -12.80
CA VAL A 751 11.51 15.03 -12.81
C VAL A 751 11.20 13.62 -13.32
N ALA A 752 11.97 13.15 -14.31
CA ALA A 752 11.79 11.81 -14.86
C ALA A 752 12.06 10.72 -13.79
N ALA A 753 13.15 10.86 -13.05
CA ALA A 753 13.50 9.94 -11.96
C ALA A 753 12.48 10.04 -10.81
N ARG A 754 12.01 11.23 -10.45
CA ARG A 754 10.95 11.40 -9.42
C ARG A 754 9.65 10.71 -9.81
N ILE A 755 9.23 10.80 -11.08
CA ILE A 755 8.05 10.09 -11.57
C ILE A 755 8.26 8.57 -11.47
N ASP A 756 9.41 8.07 -11.93
CA ASP A 756 9.69 6.63 -11.92
C ASP A 756 9.72 6.09 -10.48
N THR A 757 10.35 6.80 -9.55
CA THR A 757 10.36 6.46 -8.12
C THR A 757 8.94 6.46 -7.54
N LEU A 758 8.16 7.52 -7.79
CA LEU A 758 6.79 7.63 -7.28
C LEU A 758 5.89 6.48 -7.77
N LEU A 759 5.99 6.12 -9.06
CA LEU A 759 5.22 5.03 -9.65
C LEU A 759 5.66 3.67 -9.11
N ALA A 760 6.97 3.46 -8.94
CA ALA A 760 7.52 2.24 -8.34
C ALA A 760 7.04 2.07 -6.90
N ASP A 761 7.15 3.10 -6.07
CA ASP A 761 6.69 3.10 -4.68
C ASP A 761 5.17 2.83 -4.59
N TYR A 762 4.39 3.42 -5.51
CA TYR A 762 2.94 3.18 -5.56
C TYR A 762 2.63 1.71 -5.86
N GLN A 763 3.27 1.13 -6.87
CA GLN A 763 3.08 -0.28 -7.24
C GLN A 763 3.55 -1.22 -6.14
N GLU A 764 4.71 -0.98 -5.54
CA GLU A 764 5.24 -1.80 -4.46
C GLU A 764 4.29 -1.84 -3.26
N ARG A 765 3.77 -0.70 -2.83
CA ARG A 765 2.81 -0.63 -1.73
C ARG A 765 1.50 -1.36 -2.03
N GLN A 766 1.01 -1.30 -3.28
CA GLN A 766 -0.16 -2.08 -3.68
C GLN A 766 0.11 -3.59 -3.58
N ILE A 767 1.28 -4.04 -4.03
CA ILE A 767 1.68 -5.46 -3.94
C ILE A 767 1.81 -5.89 -2.49
N GLN A 768 2.44 -5.09 -1.62
CA GLN A 768 2.59 -5.38 -0.19
C GLN A 768 1.23 -5.56 0.51
N ARG A 769 0.21 -4.78 0.15
CA ARG A 769 -1.15 -4.95 0.68
C ARG A 769 -1.79 -6.26 0.25
N VAL A 770 -1.62 -6.63 -1.02
CA VAL A 770 -2.07 -7.94 -1.53
C VAL A 770 -1.35 -9.07 -0.81
N ASP A 771 -0.06 -8.90 -0.54
CA ASP A 771 0.72 -9.88 0.21
C ASP A 771 0.23 -10.04 1.65
N ALA A 772 -0.10 -8.95 2.31
CA ALA A 772 -0.65 -8.98 3.67
C ALA A 772 -1.98 -9.73 3.74
N VAL A 773 -2.93 -9.47 2.82
CA VAL A 773 -4.22 -10.16 2.84
C VAL A 773 -4.10 -11.64 2.38
N ALA A 774 -3.17 -11.94 1.48
CA ALA A 774 -2.88 -13.31 1.10
C ALA A 774 -2.18 -14.08 2.24
N ALA A 775 -1.33 -13.43 3.02
CA ALA A 775 -0.73 -13.99 4.23
C ALA A 775 -1.80 -14.27 5.29
N TYR A 776 -2.73 -13.34 5.52
CA TYR A 776 -3.89 -13.55 6.39
C TYR A 776 -4.72 -14.77 5.97
N ALA A 777 -5.01 -14.94 4.66
CA ALA A 777 -5.76 -16.09 4.14
C ALA A 777 -5.04 -17.43 4.37
N LYS A 778 -3.70 -17.43 4.38
CA LYS A 778 -2.85 -18.61 4.58
C LYS A 778 -2.49 -18.87 6.05
N ALA A 779 -2.67 -17.87 6.92
CA ALA A 779 -2.27 -17.96 8.31
C ALA A 779 -2.95 -19.12 9.05
N SER A 780 -2.24 -19.70 10.02
CA SER A 780 -2.72 -20.70 10.97
C SER A 780 -2.94 -20.14 12.36
N GLU A 781 -2.82 -18.81 12.51
CA GLU A 781 -3.08 -18.09 13.76
C GLU A 781 -4.53 -17.58 13.87
N CYS A 782 -4.93 -17.14 15.07
CA CYS A 782 -6.25 -16.55 15.30
C CYS A 782 -6.55 -15.42 14.34
N ARG A 783 -7.67 -15.47 13.58
CA ARG A 783 -8.06 -14.49 12.58
C ARG A 783 -8.19 -13.06 13.14
N HIS A 784 -8.81 -12.93 14.30
CA HIS A 784 -8.93 -11.62 14.96
C HIS A 784 -7.59 -11.07 15.40
N ARG A 785 -6.69 -11.92 15.90
CA ARG A 785 -5.34 -11.50 16.29
C ARG A 785 -4.52 -11.04 15.09
N SER A 786 -4.60 -11.75 13.97
CA SER A 786 -3.94 -11.37 12.72
C SER A 786 -4.43 -10.02 12.21
N ILE A 787 -5.76 -9.76 12.24
CA ILE A 787 -6.34 -8.45 11.88
C ILE A 787 -5.88 -7.37 12.87
N ALA A 788 -5.94 -7.63 14.18
CA ALA A 788 -5.52 -6.67 15.20
C ALA A 788 -4.04 -6.30 15.05
N GLY A 789 -3.17 -7.28 14.80
CA GLY A 789 -1.73 -7.07 14.54
C GLY A 789 -1.48 -6.18 13.33
N HIS A 790 -2.25 -6.34 12.25
CA HIS A 790 -2.16 -5.48 11.06
C HIS A 790 -2.45 -4.00 11.39
N PHE A 791 -3.37 -3.74 12.32
CA PHE A 791 -3.67 -2.39 12.81
C PHE A 791 -2.80 -1.94 14.00
N GLY A 792 -1.72 -2.66 14.30
CA GLY A 792 -0.81 -2.34 15.40
C GLY A 792 -1.40 -2.59 16.80
N GLN A 793 -2.53 -3.31 16.89
CA GLN A 793 -3.16 -3.66 18.17
C GLN A 793 -2.73 -5.05 18.65
N ARG A 794 -2.58 -5.21 19.96
CA ARG A 794 -2.35 -6.50 20.59
C ARG A 794 -3.69 -7.08 21.00
N LEU A 795 -3.96 -8.32 20.63
CA LEU A 795 -5.19 -9.03 20.95
C LEU A 795 -4.87 -10.46 21.37
N ALA A 796 -5.49 -10.93 22.44
CA ALA A 796 -5.50 -12.34 22.81
C ALA A 796 -6.27 -13.19 21.78
N ARG A 797 -6.11 -14.52 21.81
CA ARG A 797 -6.91 -15.41 20.95
C ARG A 797 -8.40 -15.22 21.20
N CYS A 798 -9.21 -15.15 20.16
CA CYS A 798 -10.64 -14.86 20.24
C CYS A 798 -11.49 -16.01 20.86
N LYS A 799 -10.87 -17.13 21.20
CA LYS A 799 -11.48 -18.36 21.76
C LYS A 799 -12.55 -19.00 20.85
N THR A 800 -13.61 -18.29 20.47
CA THR A 800 -14.78 -18.86 19.76
C THR A 800 -15.14 -18.17 18.45
N ALA A 801 -14.51 -17.03 18.13
CA ALA A 801 -14.96 -16.17 17.02
C ALA A 801 -14.19 -16.35 15.70
N CYS A 802 -13.45 -17.47 15.50
CA CYS A 802 -12.82 -17.77 14.22
C CYS A 802 -12.57 -19.27 13.99
N ASP A 803 -12.34 -19.61 12.71
CA ASP A 803 -12.09 -20.98 12.24
C ASP A 803 -10.83 -21.65 12.83
N ILE A 804 -9.87 -20.87 13.29
CA ILE A 804 -8.64 -21.38 13.92
C ILE A 804 -8.86 -21.70 15.41
N CYS A 805 -9.58 -20.81 16.13
CA CYS A 805 -9.81 -20.98 17.58
C CYS A 805 -10.96 -21.94 17.88
N ALA A 806 -11.99 -21.98 17.04
CA ALA A 806 -13.18 -22.81 17.21
C ALA A 806 -13.63 -23.43 15.86
N PRO A 807 -12.82 -24.31 15.26
CA PRO A 807 -13.11 -24.90 13.93
C PRO A 807 -14.44 -25.66 13.87
N GLN A 808 -14.91 -26.19 15.02
CA GLN A 808 -16.20 -26.89 15.14
C GLN A 808 -17.41 -25.96 14.87
N LEU A 809 -17.27 -24.66 15.04
CA LEU A 809 -18.32 -23.67 14.76
C LEU A 809 -18.28 -23.17 13.29
N GLY A 810 -17.25 -23.55 12.54
CA GLY A 810 -17.11 -23.23 11.14
C GLY A 810 -18.18 -23.93 10.30
N LEU A 811 -18.68 -23.23 9.27
CA LEU A 811 -19.52 -23.88 8.27
C LEU A 811 -18.64 -24.86 7.49
N ARG A 812 -19.08 -26.08 7.40
CA ARG A 812 -18.50 -27.04 6.48
C ARG A 812 -18.90 -26.57 5.09
N SER A 813 -17.93 -26.19 4.25
CA SER A 813 -18.17 -26.09 2.83
C SER A 813 -18.81 -27.44 2.45
N GLY A 814 -19.86 -27.46 1.66
CA GLY A 814 -20.39 -28.67 1.06
C GLY A 814 -19.39 -29.35 0.10
N ILE A 815 -18.13 -28.92 0.17
CA ILE A 815 -16.96 -29.59 -0.36
C ILE A 815 -16.81 -30.86 0.48
N THR A 816 -17.62 -31.89 0.17
CA THR A 816 -17.18 -33.24 0.40
C THR A 816 -15.80 -33.29 -0.25
N ARG A 817 -14.73 -33.34 0.54
CA ARG A 817 -13.50 -33.96 0.07
C ARG A 817 -14.00 -35.28 -0.50
N ALA A 818 -14.19 -35.32 -1.82
CA ALA A 818 -14.18 -36.58 -2.50
C ALA A 818 -12.89 -37.20 -1.94
N THR A 819 -13.04 -38.14 -1.05
CA THR A 819 -11.94 -39.04 -0.65
C THR A 819 -11.32 -39.32 -1.99
N ARG A 820 -10.06 -38.86 -2.16
CA ARG A 820 -9.30 -39.05 -3.37
C ARG A 820 -9.51 -40.54 -3.68
N ALA A 821 -10.48 -40.81 -4.51
CA ALA A 821 -10.62 -42.14 -5.08
C ALA A 821 -9.24 -42.41 -5.62
N ALA A 822 -8.70 -43.55 -5.24
CA ALA A 822 -7.41 -43.98 -5.76
C ALA A 822 -7.41 -43.61 -7.24
N PRO A 823 -6.37 -42.96 -7.77
CA PRO A 823 -6.39 -42.43 -9.12
C PRO A 823 -6.91 -43.56 -10.00
N GLN A 824 -8.12 -43.35 -10.59
CA GLN A 824 -8.58 -44.27 -11.61
C GLN A 824 -7.48 -44.30 -12.65
N PRO A 825 -7.07 -45.48 -13.13
CA PRO A 825 -6.02 -45.56 -14.11
C PRO A 825 -6.40 -44.58 -15.24
N ILE A 826 -5.51 -43.64 -15.54
CA ILE A 826 -5.64 -42.69 -16.63
C ILE A 826 -6.03 -43.52 -17.82
N PRO A 827 -7.18 -43.28 -18.50
CA PRO A 827 -7.55 -44.04 -19.67
C PRO A 827 -6.39 -43.96 -20.64
N SER A 828 -5.88 -45.13 -21.05
CA SER A 828 -4.84 -45.22 -22.03
C SER A 828 -5.24 -44.41 -23.26
N ARG A 829 -4.25 -43.79 -23.94
CA ARG A 829 -4.39 -43.25 -25.29
C ARG A 829 -5.29 -44.18 -26.09
N ASP A 830 -6.26 -43.64 -26.84
CA ASP A 830 -6.94 -44.39 -27.86
C ASP A 830 -5.89 -44.84 -28.86
N ASP A 831 -5.37 -46.05 -28.72
CA ASP A 831 -4.28 -46.62 -29.53
C ASP A 831 -4.65 -46.76 -31.02
N ASP A 832 -5.92 -46.57 -31.36
CA ASP A 832 -6.43 -46.66 -32.72
C ASP A 832 -6.41 -45.32 -33.50
N ASP A 833 -6.11 -44.18 -32.86
CA ASP A 833 -6.05 -42.89 -33.57
C ASP A 833 -4.59 -42.49 -33.88
N PRO A 834 -4.17 -42.54 -35.16
CA PRO A 834 -2.78 -42.31 -35.57
C PRO A 834 -2.35 -40.82 -35.48
N ARG A 835 -3.29 -39.90 -35.19
CA ARG A 835 -2.99 -38.45 -35.10
C ARG A 835 -2.14 -38.11 -33.86
N SER A 836 -1.17 -37.22 -34.05
CA SER A 836 -0.39 -36.68 -32.93
C SER A 836 -1.25 -35.75 -32.07
N ASP A 837 -0.81 -35.51 -30.81
CA ASP A 837 -1.50 -34.56 -29.92
C ASP A 837 -1.55 -33.15 -30.50
N ALA A 838 -0.54 -32.75 -31.27
CA ALA A 838 -0.53 -31.49 -32.00
C ALA A 838 -1.61 -31.43 -33.09
N GLN A 839 -1.80 -32.52 -33.87
CA GLN A 839 -2.86 -32.58 -34.88
C GLN A 839 -4.25 -32.53 -34.24
N ARG A 840 -4.44 -33.24 -33.15
CA ARG A 840 -5.70 -33.21 -32.37
C ARG A 840 -6.00 -31.83 -31.83
N ALA A 841 -4.97 -31.07 -31.39
CA ALA A 841 -5.14 -29.70 -30.96
C ALA A 841 -5.52 -28.75 -32.09
N LEU A 842 -4.91 -28.95 -33.31
CA LEU A 842 -5.24 -28.16 -34.51
C LEU A 842 -6.63 -28.50 -35.03
N ASP A 843 -7.03 -29.80 -35.04
CA ASP A 843 -8.35 -30.23 -35.35
C ASP A 843 -9.41 -29.68 -34.39
N GLY A 844 -9.11 -29.72 -33.10
CA GLY A 844 -9.95 -29.16 -32.07
C GLY A 844 -10.22 -27.66 -32.27
N LEU A 845 -9.16 -26.89 -32.56
CA LEU A 845 -9.30 -25.46 -32.85
C LEU A 845 -10.13 -25.19 -34.12
N ASN A 846 -9.97 -26.04 -35.17
CA ASN A 846 -10.72 -25.89 -36.43
C ASN A 846 -12.21 -26.21 -36.29
N ASN A 847 -12.56 -27.15 -35.42
CA ASN A 847 -13.91 -27.71 -35.28
C ASN A 847 -14.66 -27.05 -34.10
N LEU A 848 -14.13 -25.97 -33.51
CA LEU A 848 -14.87 -25.20 -32.52
C LEU A 848 -16.11 -24.56 -33.13
N PRO A 849 -17.25 -24.60 -32.43
CA PRO A 849 -18.49 -23.98 -32.89
C PRO A 849 -18.45 -22.44 -32.85
N PHE A 850 -17.50 -21.86 -32.11
CA PHE A 850 -17.21 -20.42 -32.04
C PHE A 850 -15.74 -20.18 -31.65
N PRO A 851 -15.15 -19.05 -32.06
CA PRO A 851 -13.76 -18.72 -31.72
C PRO A 851 -13.59 -18.50 -30.21
N MET A 852 -12.50 -19.00 -29.64
CA MET A 852 -12.16 -18.82 -28.21
C MET A 852 -10.66 -18.69 -27.98
N GLY A 853 -10.29 -18.25 -26.79
CA GLY A 853 -8.91 -18.14 -26.36
C GLY A 853 -8.32 -19.48 -25.88
N ARG A 854 -7.01 -19.50 -25.59
CA ARG A 854 -6.23 -20.68 -25.18
C ARG A 854 -6.92 -21.53 -24.12
N SER A 855 -7.26 -20.90 -22.97
CA SER A 855 -7.86 -21.67 -21.85
C SER A 855 -9.22 -22.29 -22.18
N GLY A 856 -9.96 -21.70 -23.13
CA GLY A 856 -11.20 -22.26 -23.63
C GLY A 856 -10.93 -23.53 -24.45
N LEU A 857 -10.03 -23.43 -25.42
CA LEU A 857 -9.61 -24.56 -26.27
C LEU A 857 -9.02 -25.69 -25.41
N ALA A 858 -8.14 -25.38 -24.46
CA ALA A 858 -7.55 -26.43 -23.62
C ALA A 858 -8.59 -27.18 -22.77
N ARG A 859 -9.65 -26.50 -22.30
CA ARG A 859 -10.77 -27.15 -21.58
C ARG A 859 -11.60 -28.06 -22.49
N VAL A 860 -11.81 -27.66 -23.74
CA VAL A 860 -12.51 -28.51 -24.75
C VAL A 860 -11.67 -29.77 -25.04
N LEU A 861 -10.38 -29.60 -25.33
CA LEU A 861 -9.47 -30.71 -25.63
C LEU A 861 -9.28 -31.65 -24.42
N LYS A 862 -9.31 -31.14 -23.23
CA LYS A 862 -9.28 -31.92 -21.98
C LYS A 862 -10.57 -32.69 -21.72
N GLY A 863 -11.70 -32.23 -22.28
CA GLY A 863 -13.01 -32.75 -21.93
C GLY A 863 -13.44 -32.34 -20.51
N ALA A 864 -13.07 -31.12 -20.09
CA ALA A 864 -13.37 -30.64 -18.76
C ALA A 864 -14.86 -30.35 -18.57
N ALA A 865 -15.40 -30.63 -17.38
CA ALA A 865 -16.80 -30.34 -17.06
C ALA A 865 -17.12 -28.82 -17.13
N SER A 866 -16.11 -27.96 -17.04
CA SER A 866 -16.22 -26.49 -17.19
C SER A 866 -15.94 -26.01 -18.63
N SER A 867 -16.00 -26.92 -19.61
CA SER A 867 -15.81 -26.59 -21.02
C SER A 867 -16.89 -25.61 -21.49
N PRO A 868 -16.53 -24.59 -22.30
CA PRO A 868 -17.51 -23.70 -22.91
C PRO A 868 -18.30 -24.34 -24.07
N VAL A 869 -17.94 -25.55 -24.47
CA VAL A 869 -18.56 -26.32 -25.57
C VAL A 869 -19.06 -27.64 -25.03
N GLU A 870 -20.27 -28.02 -25.40
CA GLU A 870 -20.85 -29.34 -25.09
C GLU A 870 -20.20 -30.46 -25.94
N PRO A 871 -20.09 -31.70 -25.41
CA PRO A 871 -19.39 -32.80 -26.08
C PRO A 871 -19.89 -33.07 -27.51
N GLU A 872 -21.20 -32.95 -27.75
CA GLU A 872 -21.79 -33.23 -29.05
C GLU A 872 -21.49 -32.15 -30.12
N ARG A 873 -20.98 -30.99 -29.69
CA ARG A 873 -20.73 -29.82 -30.57
C ARG A 873 -19.29 -29.69 -31.04
N CYS A 874 -18.38 -30.56 -30.58
CA CYS A 874 -16.99 -30.58 -31.02
C CYS A 874 -16.46 -32.03 -31.03
N PRO A 875 -16.13 -32.58 -32.19
CA PRO A 875 -15.64 -33.97 -32.32
C PRO A 875 -14.38 -34.25 -31.51
N GLU A 876 -13.55 -33.24 -31.31
CA GLU A 876 -12.29 -33.33 -30.53
C GLU A 876 -12.50 -33.03 -29.04
N PHE A 877 -13.73 -32.96 -28.52
CA PHE A 877 -14.00 -32.84 -27.12
C PHE A 877 -13.36 -33.97 -26.31
N GLY A 878 -12.42 -33.65 -25.42
CA GLY A 878 -11.69 -34.66 -24.66
C GLY A 878 -10.62 -35.44 -25.44
N ALA A 879 -10.26 -35.00 -26.62
CA ALA A 879 -9.25 -35.70 -27.46
C ALA A 879 -7.86 -35.75 -26.82
N LEU A 880 -7.56 -34.81 -25.87
CA LEU A 880 -6.31 -34.77 -25.12
C LEU A 880 -6.53 -35.00 -23.59
N ARG A 881 -7.60 -35.78 -23.25
CA ARG A 881 -7.90 -36.10 -21.84
C ARG A 881 -6.78 -36.83 -21.09
N HIS A 882 -5.87 -37.49 -21.79
CA HIS A 882 -4.70 -38.15 -21.23
C HIS A 882 -3.61 -37.19 -20.74
N LEU A 883 -3.56 -35.94 -21.25
CA LEU A 883 -2.62 -34.91 -20.84
C LEU A 883 -3.14 -34.12 -19.62
N ALA A 884 -2.23 -33.59 -18.82
CA ALA A 884 -2.59 -32.58 -17.82
C ALA A 884 -3.04 -31.28 -18.49
N GLN A 885 -3.93 -30.50 -17.84
CA GLN A 885 -4.42 -29.23 -18.40
C GLN A 885 -3.25 -28.27 -18.74
N SER A 886 -2.24 -28.19 -17.87
CA SER A 886 -1.04 -27.37 -18.12
C SER A 886 -0.25 -27.85 -19.35
N ALA A 887 -0.17 -29.15 -19.58
CA ALA A 887 0.52 -29.71 -20.76
C ALA A 887 -0.23 -29.38 -22.07
N ILE A 888 -1.57 -29.31 -22.03
CA ILE A 888 -2.37 -28.88 -23.18
C ILE A 888 -2.19 -27.36 -23.42
N ASP A 889 -2.16 -26.56 -22.34
CA ASP A 889 -1.89 -25.13 -22.43
C ASP A 889 -0.50 -24.87 -23.03
N ASP A 890 0.53 -25.62 -22.62
CA ASP A 890 1.90 -25.52 -23.13
C ASP A 890 1.99 -25.99 -24.61
N LEU A 891 1.26 -27.02 -24.98
CA LEU A 891 1.17 -27.48 -26.37
C LEU A 891 0.57 -26.40 -27.28
N VAL A 892 -0.52 -25.76 -26.84
CA VAL A 892 -1.15 -24.68 -27.61
C VAL A 892 -0.23 -23.46 -27.72
N GLU A 893 0.52 -23.11 -26.66
CA GLU A 893 1.50 -22.03 -26.74
C GLU A 893 2.66 -22.33 -27.69
N ARG A 894 3.16 -23.56 -27.73
CA ARG A 894 4.16 -23.99 -28.73
C ARG A 894 3.62 -23.89 -30.16
N LEU A 895 2.38 -24.32 -30.39
CA LEU A 895 1.74 -24.18 -31.70
C LEU A 895 1.56 -22.71 -32.12
N VAL A 896 1.38 -21.79 -31.16
CA VAL A 896 1.36 -20.34 -31.44
C VAL A 896 2.78 -19.84 -31.73
N ALA A 897 3.77 -20.21 -30.93
CA ALA A 897 5.16 -19.78 -31.08
C ALA A 897 5.75 -20.26 -32.43
N ASP A 898 5.43 -21.47 -32.86
CA ASP A 898 5.88 -22.06 -34.11
C ASP A 898 5.02 -21.64 -35.32
N GLY A 899 4.06 -20.74 -35.14
CA GLY A 899 3.27 -20.14 -36.22
C GLY A 899 2.18 -21.04 -36.83
N TYR A 900 1.76 -22.13 -36.20
CA TYR A 900 0.62 -22.95 -36.61
C TYR A 900 -0.72 -22.35 -36.21
N ILE A 901 -0.75 -21.67 -35.10
CA ILE A 901 -1.90 -20.94 -34.55
C ILE A 901 -1.53 -19.47 -34.46
N GLN A 902 -2.42 -18.61 -34.84
CA GLN A 902 -2.30 -17.16 -34.59
C GLN A 902 -3.29 -16.73 -33.53
N ARG A 903 -2.86 -15.74 -32.76
CA ARG A 903 -3.65 -15.08 -31.73
C ARG A 903 -4.05 -13.72 -32.24
N ASP A 904 -5.30 -13.35 -32.11
CA ASP A 904 -5.77 -11.99 -32.37
C ASP A 904 -5.40 -11.10 -31.13
N GLU A 905 -4.36 -10.28 -31.29
CA GLU A 905 -3.87 -9.40 -30.23
C GLU A 905 -4.76 -8.16 -30.02
N GLN A 906 -5.65 -7.85 -31.00
CA GLN A 906 -6.59 -6.74 -30.90
C GLN A 906 -7.93 -7.15 -30.26
N ASP A 907 -8.16 -8.45 -30.09
CA ASP A 907 -9.38 -8.98 -29.48
C ASP A 907 -9.22 -9.14 -27.95
N GLU A 908 -10.16 -8.58 -27.20
CA GLU A 908 -10.23 -8.67 -25.73
C GLU A 908 -10.10 -10.11 -25.18
N TYR A 909 -10.57 -11.07 -25.95
CA TYR A 909 -10.54 -12.50 -25.61
C TYR A 909 -9.34 -13.25 -26.18
N ARG A 910 -8.43 -12.59 -26.88
CA ARG A 910 -7.24 -13.18 -27.55
C ARG A 910 -7.57 -14.47 -28.26
N ARG A 911 -8.58 -14.40 -29.16
CA ARG A 911 -9.10 -15.56 -29.90
C ARG A 911 -8.02 -16.20 -30.73
N LEU A 912 -8.09 -17.54 -30.79
CA LEU A 912 -7.16 -18.34 -31.57
C LEU A 912 -7.77 -18.68 -32.93
N SER A 913 -6.92 -18.69 -33.97
CA SER A 913 -7.29 -19.17 -35.29
C SER A 913 -6.11 -19.89 -35.98
N LEU A 914 -6.41 -20.78 -36.93
CA LEU A 914 -5.38 -21.50 -37.67
C LEU A 914 -4.73 -20.60 -38.72
N THR A 915 -3.40 -20.60 -38.77
CA THR A 915 -2.62 -20.02 -39.87
C THR A 915 -2.71 -20.90 -41.14
N LEU A 916 -2.14 -20.44 -42.24
CA LEU A 916 -2.01 -21.28 -43.43
C LEU A 916 -1.14 -22.52 -43.17
N LEU A 917 -0.12 -22.40 -42.34
CA LEU A 917 0.74 -23.52 -41.92
C LEU A 917 -0.04 -24.49 -41.04
N GLY A 918 -0.81 -24.00 -40.05
CA GLY A 918 -1.65 -24.82 -39.20
C GLY A 918 -2.71 -25.60 -39.99
N LYS A 919 -3.32 -24.99 -41.03
CA LYS A 919 -4.28 -25.68 -41.93
C LYS A 919 -3.63 -26.79 -42.77
N LYS A 920 -2.34 -26.63 -43.14
CA LYS A 920 -1.57 -27.67 -43.83
C LYS A 920 -1.19 -28.78 -42.86
N ALA A 921 -0.60 -28.44 -41.72
CA ALA A 921 -0.15 -29.41 -40.72
C ALA A 921 -1.28 -30.29 -40.14
N ARG A 922 -2.48 -29.73 -40.06
CA ARG A 922 -3.67 -30.48 -39.68
C ARG A 922 -3.96 -31.64 -40.67
N ARG A 923 -3.73 -31.46 -41.96
CA ARG A 923 -4.02 -32.42 -43.01
C ARG A 923 -2.88 -33.42 -43.29
N ASP A 924 -1.66 -32.97 -43.10
CA ASP A 924 -0.44 -33.72 -43.38
C ASP A 924 0.57 -33.54 -42.20
N PRO A 925 0.86 -34.66 -41.47
CA PRO A 925 1.79 -34.63 -40.34
C PRO A 925 3.21 -34.20 -40.70
N ALA A 926 3.61 -34.31 -41.97
CA ALA A 926 4.94 -33.91 -42.42
C ALA A 926 5.25 -32.42 -42.24
N TYR A 927 4.20 -31.59 -42.01
CA TYR A 927 4.33 -30.18 -41.71
C TYR A 927 4.38 -29.86 -40.20
N LEU A 928 4.33 -30.87 -39.33
CA LEU A 928 4.52 -30.69 -37.89
C LEU A 928 6.00 -30.86 -37.54
N PRO A 929 6.52 -30.12 -36.55
CA PRO A 929 7.87 -30.30 -36.08
C PRO A 929 7.98 -31.63 -35.32
N GLU A 930 9.14 -32.30 -35.43
CA GLU A 930 9.52 -33.38 -34.52
C GLU A 930 9.86 -32.74 -33.13
N TRP A 931 8.85 -32.59 -32.31
CA TRP A 931 9.10 -32.25 -30.91
C TRP A 931 9.49 -33.53 -30.18
N GLY A 932 10.81 -33.66 -29.82
CA GLY A 932 11.35 -34.76 -29.03
C GLY A 932 10.82 -34.81 -27.61
#